data_a39bc8233330513de41b76cbb166ecc1
#
_entry.id   a39bc8233330513de41b76cbb166ecc1
#
_cell.length_a   1.000
_cell.length_b   1.000
_cell.length_c   1.000
_cell.angle_alpha   90.00
_cell.angle_beta   90.00
_cell.angle_gamma   90.00
#
_symmetry.space_group_name_H-M   'P 1'
#
loop_
_entity.id
_entity.type
_entity.pdbx_description
1 polymer ?
#
loop_
_entity_poly.entity_id
_entity_poly.type
_entity_poly.pdbx_seq_one_letter_code
_entity_poly.pdbx_strand_id
1 'polypeptide(L)'
;MAEYRVIGTPVERVDGPEMLSGQALYGPDVKLPGMLWGKILRSPIPHGKVLRVDGEKARKHPGVKAVISARDVPTRRYGYAIEDEHIFAIDKVRYVGQPVAAVAAIDEDTAEEALSLIDVEYNELPAVFDAEEAIRDGAPLVHDLGQLNARSVYLASWHPVKGTNIIHQASNQRGNVEAALQKADYVFEDTFRPSQIHHSYMEPHATLVAVRGGTITVWTCSQEVFELRTVMAALFGVPESKMRVICTKVGGGFGGKIEPRLEPITIALALKSGKPVKIVMTRTEEFTASAGSTPAIVKLKTGVMKDGTLVARDINFLWNTGAHAEGLAPSNRAMKDGIGPYRIPDIRVTSTLVYTNRVRGTQLRGLGVPEGAWAIESQTDMIADRLGMDPLDLRLKNILREGDINSIGDAVQSIGLLECLEKVAAEIGWGKPKAKNVGRGLAVIAKSPTTHSSISGAHVLFNEDGSAQVMVGASEIGQGMCVVLSQIAAEELGIPVEAVGITCADTGATPYDRGTFSSRVTFYTGMAVKKAAEDAKRQLFEMASKMLEIPASDLVVENQRVVSVRQPQAALTLREILEHAHNHEKPILGRGWYGGKGDYPSLPHKTQGKEYVPGWKYAAQAVEVEVDEETGIIKVIKIASAHDVGTSLNPIGVRGQIVGGVVMGLGYALHERLEFEEGRVINPSFMDYKLPSSQQIPEIVPIPVEVPLPEGPFGAKGVGELAVVGIAPAIGNAIYDAFKVRIKDLPLFPERVLSAIENMDFKSGAG
;
A
#
# COMPACT_ATOMS: atom_id res chain seq x y z
N MET A 1 15.42 24.95 -15.03
CA MET A 1 15.40 23.52 -14.67
C MET A 1 16.71 22.93 -15.13
N ALA A 2 17.31 22.02 -14.36
CA ALA A 2 18.48 21.30 -14.84
C ALA A 2 18.09 20.49 -16.09
N GLU A 3 18.93 20.50 -17.10
CA GLU A 3 18.69 19.71 -18.32
C GLU A 3 19.23 18.30 -18.06
N TYR A 4 18.31 17.34 -17.88
CA TYR A 4 18.63 15.92 -17.67
C TYR A 4 18.68 15.19 -19.01
N ARG A 5 19.43 14.09 -19.08
CA ARG A 5 19.57 13.28 -20.31
C ARG A 5 18.49 12.20 -20.39
N VAL A 6 18.17 11.59 -19.29
CA VAL A 6 17.24 10.44 -19.19
C VAL A 6 16.05 10.72 -18.25
N ILE A 7 16.26 11.54 -17.24
CA ILE A 7 15.19 11.93 -16.31
C ILE A 7 14.19 12.82 -17.04
N GLY A 8 12.90 12.55 -16.85
CA GLY A 8 11.83 13.27 -17.54
C GLY A 8 11.51 12.76 -18.95
N THR A 9 12.28 11.79 -19.45
CA THR A 9 12.01 11.18 -20.76
C THR A 9 11.10 9.95 -20.62
N PRO A 10 10.24 9.67 -21.64
CA PRO A 10 9.34 8.52 -21.65
C PRO A 10 10.13 7.24 -22.01
N VAL A 11 10.70 6.58 -21.00
CA VAL A 11 11.40 5.30 -21.19
C VAL A 11 10.39 4.16 -20.99
N GLU A 12 10.35 3.23 -21.91
CA GLU A 12 9.53 2.01 -21.84
C GLU A 12 10.01 1.08 -20.73
N ARG A 13 9.12 0.21 -20.29
CA ARG A 13 9.46 -0.77 -19.23
C ARG A 13 10.56 -1.73 -19.69
N VAL A 14 11.65 -1.81 -18.92
CA VAL A 14 12.78 -2.72 -19.20
C VAL A 14 12.36 -4.19 -19.11
N ASP A 15 11.32 -4.52 -18.34
CA ASP A 15 10.74 -5.86 -18.18
C ASP A 15 9.51 -6.10 -19.05
N GLY A 16 9.10 -5.14 -19.88
CA GLY A 16 7.94 -5.23 -20.77
C GLY A 16 8.00 -6.38 -21.76
N PRO A 17 9.12 -6.60 -22.48
CA PRO A 17 9.22 -7.69 -23.45
C PRO A 17 9.00 -9.08 -22.85
N GLU A 18 9.57 -9.38 -21.66
CA GLU A 18 9.36 -10.68 -21.01
C GLU A 18 7.92 -10.90 -20.53
N MET A 19 7.24 -9.82 -20.10
CA MET A 19 5.82 -9.86 -19.70
C MET A 19 4.90 -10.13 -20.89
N LEU A 20 5.12 -9.43 -22.00
CA LEU A 20 4.27 -9.53 -23.20
C LEU A 20 4.48 -10.85 -23.97
N SER A 21 5.69 -11.42 -23.90
CA SER A 21 6.00 -12.71 -24.54
C SER A 21 5.61 -13.93 -23.68
N GLY A 22 5.13 -13.72 -22.44
CA GLY A 22 4.82 -14.81 -21.51
C GLY A 22 6.06 -15.49 -20.91
N GLN A 23 7.23 -14.86 -21.00
CA GLN A 23 8.49 -15.37 -20.41
C GLN A 23 8.67 -14.95 -18.95
N ALA A 24 7.92 -13.95 -18.49
CA ALA A 24 7.94 -13.50 -17.11
C ALA A 24 7.43 -14.62 -16.18
N LEU A 25 8.21 -14.94 -15.14
CA LEU A 25 7.87 -16.01 -14.20
C LEU A 25 7.20 -15.41 -12.95
N TYR A 26 5.92 -15.68 -12.81
CA TYR A 26 5.13 -15.38 -11.62
C TYR A 26 5.22 -16.52 -10.61
N GLY A 27 4.71 -16.33 -9.38
CA GLY A 27 4.76 -17.34 -8.34
C GLY A 27 4.20 -18.71 -8.75
N PRO A 28 3.02 -18.78 -9.41
CA PRO A 28 2.47 -20.06 -9.91
C PRO A 28 3.33 -20.75 -10.95
N ASP A 29 4.14 -20.01 -11.72
CA ASP A 29 4.92 -20.56 -12.85
C ASP A 29 6.22 -21.24 -12.40
N VAL A 30 6.76 -20.86 -11.23
CA VAL A 30 8.03 -21.43 -10.74
C VAL A 30 7.86 -22.92 -10.46
N LYS A 31 8.75 -23.75 -11.03
CA LYS A 31 8.74 -25.21 -10.89
C LYS A 31 10.11 -25.73 -10.50
N LEU A 32 10.14 -26.73 -9.64
CA LEU A 32 11.35 -27.46 -9.27
C LEU A 32 11.16 -28.98 -9.51
N PRO A 33 12.20 -29.70 -9.95
CA PRO A 33 12.12 -31.14 -10.12
C PRO A 33 11.72 -31.86 -8.83
N GLY A 34 10.75 -32.75 -8.92
CA GLY A 34 10.24 -33.55 -7.80
C GLY A 34 9.47 -32.76 -6.75
N MET A 35 9.00 -31.54 -7.05
CA MET A 35 8.15 -30.77 -6.17
C MET A 35 6.80 -31.45 -5.93
N LEU A 36 6.23 -31.15 -4.77
CA LEU A 36 4.90 -31.55 -4.35
C LEU A 36 3.95 -30.36 -4.43
N TRP A 37 2.66 -30.64 -4.52
CA TRP A 37 1.59 -29.66 -4.41
C TRP A 37 1.01 -29.69 -3.00
N GLY A 38 0.90 -28.51 -2.41
CA GLY A 38 0.31 -28.32 -1.09
C GLY A 38 -1.11 -27.74 -1.17
N LYS A 39 -2.00 -28.19 -0.28
CA LYS A 39 -3.34 -27.65 -0.07
C LYS A 39 -3.61 -27.48 1.41
N ILE A 40 -4.50 -26.53 1.76
CA ILE A 40 -4.76 -26.11 3.13
C ILE A 40 -6.21 -26.42 3.49
N LEU A 41 -6.43 -27.19 4.55
CA LEU A 41 -7.75 -27.35 5.17
C LEU A 41 -8.05 -26.15 6.05
N ARG A 42 -9.19 -25.51 5.78
CA ARG A 42 -9.60 -24.28 6.45
C ARG A 42 -10.86 -24.47 7.29
N SER A 43 -10.99 -23.68 8.35
CA SER A 43 -12.17 -23.69 9.21
C SER A 43 -13.43 -23.28 8.44
N PRO A 44 -14.53 -24.06 8.56
CA PRO A 44 -15.83 -23.69 8.03
C PRO A 44 -16.64 -22.79 8.98
N ILE A 45 -16.21 -22.63 10.25
CA ILE A 45 -16.90 -21.87 11.29
C ILE A 45 -16.12 -20.61 11.69
N PRO A 46 -16.82 -19.56 12.14
CA PRO A 46 -16.17 -18.28 12.47
C PRO A 46 -15.47 -18.27 13.82
N HIS A 47 -15.93 -19.06 14.81
CA HIS A 47 -15.36 -19.13 16.14
C HIS A 47 -15.66 -20.47 16.80
N GLY A 48 -14.65 -21.15 17.28
CA GLY A 48 -14.83 -22.45 17.93
C GLY A 48 -13.53 -23.05 18.43
N LYS A 49 -13.59 -23.88 19.49
CA LYS A 49 -12.47 -24.68 19.94
C LYS A 49 -12.22 -25.83 18.97
N VAL A 50 -10.96 -26.07 18.65
CA VAL A 50 -10.54 -27.24 17.88
C VAL A 50 -10.30 -28.39 18.86
N LEU A 51 -11.18 -29.38 18.87
CA LEU A 51 -11.12 -30.50 19.79
C LEU A 51 -10.21 -31.61 19.26
N ARG A 52 -10.29 -31.91 17.95
CA ARG A 52 -9.52 -32.96 17.30
C ARG A 52 -9.28 -32.64 15.83
N VAL A 53 -8.09 -32.97 15.35
CA VAL A 53 -7.75 -32.99 13.93
C VAL A 53 -7.17 -34.38 13.63
N ASP A 54 -7.86 -35.16 12.81
CA ASP A 54 -7.50 -36.54 12.45
C ASP A 54 -7.19 -36.63 10.94
N GLY A 55 -5.91 -36.74 10.59
CA GLY A 55 -5.43 -36.88 9.23
C GLY A 55 -4.98 -38.29 8.84
N GLU A 56 -5.31 -39.34 9.63
CA GLU A 56 -4.84 -40.70 9.38
C GLU A 56 -5.25 -41.27 8.01
N LYS A 57 -6.50 -41.04 7.60
CA LYS A 57 -6.99 -41.45 6.28
C LYS A 57 -6.23 -40.73 5.16
N ALA A 58 -6.04 -39.41 5.30
CA ALA A 58 -5.29 -38.61 4.35
C ALA A 58 -3.83 -39.06 4.22
N ARG A 59 -3.15 -39.39 5.33
CA ARG A 59 -1.76 -39.92 5.30
C ARG A 59 -1.64 -41.25 4.54
N LYS A 60 -2.68 -42.07 4.52
CA LYS A 60 -2.69 -43.36 3.82
C LYS A 60 -3.11 -43.25 2.35
N HIS A 61 -3.59 -42.09 1.93
CA HIS A 61 -4.02 -41.87 0.54
C HIS A 61 -2.81 -41.98 -0.42
N PRO A 62 -2.93 -42.78 -1.52
CA PRO A 62 -1.86 -42.89 -2.50
C PRO A 62 -1.44 -41.52 -3.04
N GLY A 63 -0.13 -41.29 -3.16
CA GLY A 63 0.42 -40.02 -3.65
C GLY A 63 0.64 -38.94 -2.58
N VAL A 64 0.02 -39.01 -1.41
CA VAL A 64 0.28 -38.10 -0.29
C VAL A 64 1.65 -38.36 0.33
N LYS A 65 2.40 -37.29 0.60
CA LYS A 65 3.77 -37.31 1.16
C LYS A 65 3.86 -36.68 2.53
N ALA A 66 2.99 -35.72 2.86
CA ALA A 66 2.90 -35.14 4.18
C ALA A 66 1.48 -34.68 4.48
N VAL A 67 1.06 -34.86 5.74
CA VAL A 67 -0.14 -34.24 6.33
C VAL A 67 0.31 -33.62 7.65
N ILE A 68 0.07 -32.34 7.82
CA ILE A 68 0.47 -31.56 9.00
C ILE A 68 -0.70 -30.81 9.61
N SER A 69 -0.62 -30.59 10.92
CA SER A 69 -1.56 -29.79 11.71
C SER A 69 -0.80 -29.02 12.78
N ALA A 70 -1.49 -28.38 13.71
CA ALA A 70 -0.88 -27.63 14.82
C ALA A 70 0.15 -28.42 15.64
N ARG A 71 0.05 -29.76 15.68
CA ARG A 71 0.97 -30.65 16.42
C ARG A 71 2.32 -30.86 15.74
N ASP A 72 2.40 -30.56 14.44
CA ASP A 72 3.56 -30.82 13.58
C ASP A 72 4.43 -29.59 13.35
N VAL A 73 4.05 -28.44 13.86
CA VAL A 73 4.64 -27.13 13.57
C VAL A 73 4.99 -26.34 14.84
N PRO A 74 5.86 -25.31 14.77
CA PRO A 74 6.11 -24.44 15.90
C PRO A 74 4.83 -23.81 16.47
N THR A 75 4.71 -23.80 17.79
CA THR A 75 3.56 -23.19 18.50
C THR A 75 3.72 -21.69 18.72
N ARG A 76 4.88 -21.12 18.39
CA ARG A 76 5.15 -19.68 18.47
C ARG A 76 4.20 -18.93 17.56
N ARG A 77 3.70 -17.78 18.03
CA ARG A 77 2.96 -16.83 17.21
C ARG A 77 3.91 -16.00 16.33
N TYR A 78 3.37 -15.48 15.24
CA TYR A 78 4.06 -14.56 14.34
C TYR A 78 3.13 -13.40 13.94
N GLY A 79 3.67 -12.40 13.25
CA GLY A 79 3.02 -11.21 12.70
C GLY A 79 4.05 -10.11 12.52
N TYR A 80 3.79 -9.15 11.65
CA TYR A 80 4.74 -8.06 11.39
C TYR A 80 4.71 -6.98 12.49
N ALA A 81 3.55 -6.67 13.00
CA ALA A 81 3.39 -5.69 14.09
C ALA A 81 3.07 -6.37 15.42
N ILE A 82 2.02 -7.16 15.47
CA ILE A 82 1.55 -7.91 16.63
C ILE A 82 1.70 -9.40 16.34
N GLU A 83 2.28 -10.15 17.27
CA GLU A 83 2.41 -11.61 17.15
C GLU A 83 1.10 -12.26 17.66
N ASP A 84 0.08 -12.32 16.80
CA ASP A 84 -1.25 -12.84 17.13
C ASP A 84 -1.68 -14.06 16.31
N GLU A 85 -0.87 -14.49 15.33
CA GLU A 85 -1.18 -15.60 14.45
C GLU A 85 -0.33 -16.84 14.73
N HIS A 86 -0.92 -18.04 14.60
CA HIS A 86 -0.26 -19.33 14.55
C HIS A 86 -0.28 -19.90 13.14
N ILE A 87 0.65 -20.79 12.80
CA ILE A 87 0.66 -21.49 11.50
C ILE A 87 -0.67 -22.21 11.25
N PHE A 88 -1.19 -22.88 12.24
CA PHE A 88 -2.53 -23.46 12.29
C PHE A 88 -3.23 -23.09 13.59
N ALA A 89 -4.55 -23.10 13.60
CA ALA A 89 -5.33 -22.94 14.81
C ALA A 89 -4.92 -23.99 15.87
N ILE A 90 -4.44 -23.53 17.03
CA ILE A 90 -3.99 -24.41 18.13
C ILE A 90 -5.12 -24.68 19.12
N ASP A 91 -5.69 -23.60 19.67
CA ASP A 91 -6.71 -23.62 20.72
C ASP A 91 -8.12 -23.46 20.15
N LYS A 92 -8.28 -22.51 19.25
CA LYS A 92 -9.53 -22.15 18.62
C LYS A 92 -9.34 -21.53 17.24
N VAL A 93 -10.35 -21.70 16.39
CA VAL A 93 -10.51 -20.95 15.15
C VAL A 93 -11.20 -19.61 15.46
N ARG A 94 -10.85 -18.57 14.70
CA ARG A 94 -11.28 -17.18 14.92
C ARG A 94 -12.00 -16.56 13.74
N TYR A 95 -11.94 -17.20 12.56
CA TYR A 95 -12.67 -16.76 11.37
C TYR A 95 -12.88 -17.92 10.39
N VAL A 96 -13.87 -17.81 9.53
CA VAL A 96 -14.10 -18.74 8.41
C VAL A 96 -12.97 -18.61 7.41
N GLY A 97 -12.24 -19.70 7.14
CA GLY A 97 -11.06 -19.70 6.28
C GLY A 97 -9.71 -19.81 7.01
N GLN A 98 -9.70 -19.82 8.36
CA GLN A 98 -8.46 -20.00 9.13
C GLN A 98 -7.85 -21.38 8.89
N PRO A 99 -6.51 -21.50 8.65
CA PRO A 99 -5.84 -22.78 8.47
C PRO A 99 -5.92 -23.69 9.70
N VAL A 100 -6.22 -24.99 9.47
CA VAL A 100 -6.34 -26.02 10.52
C VAL A 100 -5.38 -27.18 10.27
N ALA A 101 -5.21 -27.58 9.01
CA ALA A 101 -4.29 -28.61 8.58
C ALA A 101 -3.83 -28.34 7.14
N ALA A 102 -2.83 -29.09 6.67
CA ALA A 102 -2.39 -29.03 5.27
C ALA A 102 -1.85 -30.38 4.80
N VAL A 103 -1.91 -30.58 3.49
CA VAL A 103 -1.44 -31.79 2.80
C VAL A 103 -0.40 -31.40 1.75
N ALA A 104 0.61 -32.26 1.52
CA ALA A 104 1.48 -32.21 0.35
C ALA A 104 1.40 -33.54 -0.38
N ALA A 105 1.11 -33.51 -1.69
CA ALA A 105 0.96 -34.67 -2.55
C ALA A 105 1.68 -34.51 -3.89
N ILE A 106 1.70 -35.56 -4.68
CA ILE A 106 2.43 -35.65 -5.97
C ILE A 106 1.87 -34.69 -7.03
N ASP A 107 0.60 -34.39 -6.96
CA ASP A 107 -0.12 -33.45 -7.81
C ASP A 107 -1.22 -32.72 -7.04
N GLU A 108 -1.83 -31.73 -7.67
CA GLU A 108 -2.82 -30.85 -7.05
C GLU A 108 -4.13 -31.55 -6.72
N ASP A 109 -4.61 -32.44 -7.63
CA ASP A 109 -5.86 -33.19 -7.47
C ASP A 109 -5.75 -34.16 -6.29
N THR A 110 -4.65 -34.91 -6.19
CA THR A 110 -4.37 -35.81 -5.04
C THR A 110 -4.32 -35.03 -3.72
N ALA A 111 -3.77 -33.82 -3.72
CA ALA A 111 -3.73 -32.98 -2.51
C ALA A 111 -5.14 -32.52 -2.11
N GLU A 112 -5.98 -32.13 -3.07
CA GLU A 112 -7.38 -31.72 -2.85
C GLU A 112 -8.25 -32.87 -2.33
N GLU A 113 -8.16 -34.06 -2.96
CA GLU A 113 -8.86 -35.27 -2.50
C GLU A 113 -8.48 -35.62 -1.07
N ALA A 114 -7.18 -35.55 -0.75
CA ALA A 114 -6.68 -35.88 0.58
C ALA A 114 -7.17 -34.91 1.67
N LEU A 115 -7.45 -33.64 1.35
CA LEU A 115 -8.05 -32.70 2.32
C LEU A 115 -9.42 -33.19 2.80
N SER A 116 -10.25 -33.76 1.92
CA SER A 116 -11.59 -34.27 2.25
C SER A 116 -11.56 -35.45 3.24
N LEU A 117 -10.39 -36.10 3.39
CA LEU A 117 -10.17 -37.23 4.28
C LEU A 117 -9.69 -36.83 5.67
N ILE A 118 -9.52 -35.54 5.94
CA ILE A 118 -9.15 -35.02 7.27
C ILE A 118 -10.41 -34.70 8.05
N ASP A 119 -10.62 -35.41 9.14
CA ASP A 119 -11.75 -35.16 10.04
C ASP A 119 -11.36 -34.12 11.11
N VAL A 120 -12.17 -33.07 11.28
CA VAL A 120 -11.98 -32.04 12.32
C VAL A 120 -13.23 -31.90 13.17
N GLU A 121 -13.04 -31.96 14.48
CA GLU A 121 -14.10 -31.77 15.46
C GLU A 121 -13.99 -30.41 16.12
N TYR A 122 -15.07 -29.63 16.08
CA TYR A 122 -15.16 -28.31 16.66
C TYR A 122 -16.20 -28.26 17.78
N ASN A 123 -15.98 -27.36 18.74
CA ASN A 123 -17.00 -26.88 19.67
C ASN A 123 -17.17 -25.38 19.42
N GLU A 124 -18.29 -25.02 18.81
CA GLU A 124 -18.58 -23.64 18.44
C GLU A 124 -18.67 -22.72 19.65
N LEU A 125 -18.27 -21.48 19.48
CA LEU A 125 -18.25 -20.42 20.47
C LEU A 125 -19.03 -19.21 19.93
N PRO A 126 -19.61 -18.37 20.82
CA PRO A 126 -20.18 -17.10 20.42
C PRO A 126 -19.16 -16.27 19.63
N ALA A 127 -19.62 -15.62 18.56
CA ALA A 127 -18.82 -14.81 17.66
C ALA A 127 -19.29 -13.36 17.65
N VAL A 128 -18.38 -12.42 17.31
CA VAL A 128 -18.70 -11.00 17.10
C VAL A 128 -18.15 -10.56 15.74
N PHE A 129 -18.98 -9.90 14.94
CA PHE A 129 -18.67 -9.55 13.57
C PHE A 129 -18.60 -8.02 13.31
N ASP A 130 -19.31 -7.26 14.12
CA ASP A 130 -19.40 -5.81 14.01
C ASP A 130 -18.47 -5.10 14.99
N ALA A 131 -17.84 -3.98 14.54
CA ALA A 131 -16.90 -3.24 15.36
C ALA A 131 -17.58 -2.49 16.53
N GLU A 132 -18.80 -1.97 16.32
CA GLU A 132 -19.56 -1.30 17.39
C GLU A 132 -20.06 -2.30 18.44
N GLU A 133 -20.31 -3.56 18.05
CA GLU A 133 -20.63 -4.64 18.98
C GLU A 133 -19.37 -5.13 19.72
N ALA A 134 -18.24 -5.23 19.03
CA ALA A 134 -16.99 -5.74 19.60
C ALA A 134 -16.42 -4.90 20.75
N ILE A 135 -16.79 -3.62 20.83
CA ILE A 135 -16.38 -2.71 21.92
C ILE A 135 -17.33 -2.70 23.11
N ARG A 136 -18.49 -3.39 23.03
CA ARG A 136 -19.46 -3.43 24.14
C ARG A 136 -18.96 -4.31 25.28
N ASP A 137 -19.35 -3.97 26.49
CA ASP A 137 -19.07 -4.80 27.64
C ASP A 137 -19.68 -6.20 27.47
N GLY A 138 -18.88 -7.24 27.76
CA GLY A 138 -19.32 -8.64 27.63
C GLY A 138 -19.28 -9.21 26.21
N ALA A 139 -18.79 -8.47 25.20
CA ALA A 139 -18.60 -9.00 23.86
C ALA A 139 -17.68 -10.23 23.85
N PRO A 140 -17.95 -11.26 23.01
CA PRO A 140 -17.09 -12.42 22.88
C PRO A 140 -15.66 -12.01 22.52
N LEU A 141 -14.66 -12.51 23.26
CA LEU A 141 -13.25 -12.18 23.03
C LEU A 141 -12.65 -13.03 21.90
N VAL A 142 -12.14 -12.39 20.86
CA VAL A 142 -11.42 -13.05 19.75
C VAL A 142 -10.05 -13.53 20.23
N HIS A 143 -9.32 -12.65 20.95
CA HIS A 143 -8.03 -12.96 21.55
C HIS A 143 -7.98 -12.55 23.02
N ASP A 144 -7.13 -13.20 23.79
CA ASP A 144 -6.67 -12.69 25.08
C ASP A 144 -5.48 -11.75 24.85
N LEU A 145 -5.73 -10.44 24.92
CA LEU A 145 -4.71 -9.42 24.68
C LEU A 145 -3.54 -9.48 25.67
N GLY A 146 -3.75 -10.10 26.87
CA GLY A 146 -2.69 -10.30 27.84
C GLY A 146 -1.63 -11.32 27.41
N GLN A 147 -1.93 -12.14 26.40
CA GLN A 147 -1.03 -13.16 25.84
C GLN A 147 -0.38 -12.74 24.51
N LEU A 148 -0.65 -11.54 24.02
CA LEU A 148 -0.09 -11.04 22.77
C LEU A 148 1.14 -10.19 23.01
N ASN A 149 2.05 -10.18 22.03
CA ASN A 149 3.25 -9.36 22.02
C ASN A 149 3.29 -8.50 20.77
N ALA A 150 3.73 -7.25 20.91
CA ALA A 150 4.15 -6.43 19.76
C ALA A 150 5.65 -6.61 19.52
N ARG A 151 6.05 -6.62 18.27
CA ARG A 151 7.48 -6.59 17.92
C ARG A 151 8.10 -5.25 18.37
N SER A 152 9.38 -5.26 18.71
CA SER A 152 10.06 -4.12 19.35
C SER A 152 9.89 -2.78 18.61
N VAL A 153 9.86 -2.78 17.27
CA VAL A 153 9.64 -1.58 16.46
C VAL A 153 8.24 -0.98 16.59
N TYR A 154 7.26 -1.76 17.05
CA TYR A 154 5.85 -1.35 17.17
C TYR A 154 5.39 -1.19 18.62
N LEU A 155 6.19 -1.57 19.61
CA LEU A 155 5.82 -1.50 21.04
C LEU A 155 5.33 -0.10 21.46
N ALA A 156 5.97 0.94 20.97
CA ALA A 156 5.64 2.32 21.34
C ALA A 156 4.35 2.84 20.67
N SER A 157 3.83 2.15 19.64
CA SER A 157 2.61 2.52 18.91
C SER A 157 1.46 1.53 19.15
N TRP A 158 1.60 0.59 20.08
CA TRP A 158 0.58 -0.39 20.42
C TRP A 158 0.02 -0.13 21.82
N HIS A 159 -1.26 0.21 21.89
CA HIS A 159 -1.97 0.58 23.12
C HIS A 159 -3.23 -0.29 23.29
N PRO A 160 -3.11 -1.56 23.74
CA PRO A 160 -4.26 -2.46 23.91
C PRO A 160 -5.06 -2.14 25.18
N VAL A 161 -6.37 -2.37 25.13
CA VAL A 161 -7.26 -2.34 26.30
C VAL A 161 -7.55 -3.77 26.73
N LYS A 162 -6.83 -4.24 27.76
CA LYS A 162 -6.91 -5.62 28.24
C LYS A 162 -8.34 -5.99 28.66
N GLY A 163 -8.73 -7.25 28.39
CA GLY A 163 -10.05 -7.77 28.72
C GLY A 163 -11.15 -7.34 27.75
N THR A 164 -10.80 -6.71 26.62
CA THR A 164 -11.71 -6.31 25.55
C THR A 164 -11.17 -6.75 24.19
N ASN A 165 -11.92 -6.51 23.11
CA ASN A 165 -11.43 -6.67 21.74
C ASN A 165 -10.66 -5.44 21.21
N ILE A 166 -10.51 -4.38 22.01
CA ILE A 166 -9.79 -3.16 21.60
C ILE A 166 -8.28 -3.44 21.62
N ILE A 167 -7.74 -3.76 20.47
CA ILE A 167 -6.33 -4.08 20.29
C ILE A 167 -5.43 -2.85 20.31
N HIS A 168 -5.96 -1.70 19.89
CA HIS A 168 -5.23 -0.45 19.90
C HIS A 168 -6.20 0.71 20.07
N GLN A 169 -5.87 1.64 20.96
CA GLN A 169 -6.57 2.91 21.09
C GLN A 169 -5.56 4.02 21.31
N ALA A 170 -5.60 5.02 20.47
CA ALA A 170 -4.72 6.18 20.56
C ALA A 170 -5.47 7.47 20.19
N SER A 171 -5.03 8.58 20.78
CA SER A 171 -5.54 9.90 20.47
C SER A 171 -4.38 10.89 20.31
N ASN A 172 -4.51 11.79 19.35
CA ASN A 172 -3.59 12.90 19.14
C ASN A 172 -4.38 14.20 19.09
N GLN A 173 -3.90 15.22 19.78
CA GLN A 173 -4.58 16.54 19.86
C GLN A 173 -3.58 17.67 19.70
N ARG A 174 -3.98 18.68 18.91
CA ARG A 174 -3.34 19.99 18.84
C ARG A 174 -4.38 21.06 19.17
N GLY A 175 -4.00 22.04 19.97
CA GLY A 175 -4.89 23.12 20.42
C GLY A 175 -5.97 22.68 21.41
N ASN A 176 -7.05 23.44 21.49
CA ASN A 176 -8.20 23.18 22.37
C ASN A 176 -9.48 23.07 21.54
N VAL A 177 -9.78 21.86 21.10
CA VAL A 177 -10.89 21.55 20.19
C VAL A 177 -12.24 21.92 20.79
N GLU A 178 -12.48 21.66 22.09
CA GLU A 178 -13.72 22.00 22.77
C GLU A 178 -13.97 23.49 22.78
N ALA A 179 -12.96 24.27 23.16
CA ALA A 179 -13.08 25.72 23.19
C ALA A 179 -13.25 26.33 21.80
N ALA A 180 -12.61 25.75 20.78
CA ALA A 180 -12.74 26.21 19.40
C ALA A 180 -14.11 25.85 18.80
N LEU A 181 -14.65 24.66 19.10
CA LEU A 181 -16.02 24.29 18.70
C LEU A 181 -17.08 25.18 19.35
N GLN A 182 -16.90 25.59 20.62
CA GLN A 182 -17.82 26.50 21.30
C GLN A 182 -17.81 27.91 20.70
N LYS A 183 -16.70 28.35 20.10
CA LYS A 183 -16.54 29.66 19.45
C LYS A 183 -16.94 29.67 17.98
N ALA A 184 -17.10 28.48 17.38
CA ALA A 184 -17.49 28.34 15.97
C ALA A 184 -18.92 28.87 15.76
N ASP A 185 -19.16 29.55 14.64
CA ASP A 185 -20.51 29.99 14.26
C ASP A 185 -21.40 28.78 13.85
N TYR A 186 -20.79 27.74 13.29
CA TYR A 186 -21.46 26.51 12.91
C TYR A 186 -20.62 25.27 13.32
N VAL A 187 -21.31 24.25 13.77
CA VAL A 187 -20.70 22.93 14.05
C VAL A 187 -21.44 21.86 13.25
N PHE A 188 -20.68 21.10 12.46
CA PHE A 188 -21.17 19.97 11.69
C PHE A 188 -20.75 18.68 12.38
N GLU A 189 -21.67 17.74 12.51
CA GLU A 189 -21.41 16.42 13.12
C GLU A 189 -22.02 15.32 12.27
N ASP A 190 -21.20 14.41 11.76
CA ASP A 190 -21.59 13.38 10.82
C ASP A 190 -20.89 12.04 11.11
N THR A 191 -21.54 10.95 10.67
CA THR A 191 -20.95 9.59 10.70
C THR A 191 -20.91 9.05 9.29
N PHE A 192 -19.73 8.56 8.86
CA PHE A 192 -19.50 7.98 7.55
C PHE A 192 -19.06 6.52 7.67
N ARG A 193 -19.49 5.66 6.72
CA ARG A 193 -19.21 4.22 6.72
C ARG A 193 -18.62 3.79 5.36
N PRO A 194 -17.29 3.93 5.15
CA PRO A 194 -16.63 3.35 3.99
C PRO A 194 -16.69 1.82 4.03
N SER A 195 -16.77 1.18 2.87
CA SER A 195 -16.87 -0.27 2.74
C SER A 195 -15.53 -0.98 2.87
N GLN A 196 -15.58 -2.27 3.22
CA GLN A 196 -14.45 -3.17 3.08
C GLN A 196 -14.39 -3.67 1.64
N ILE A 197 -13.22 -3.55 0.99
CA ILE A 197 -12.98 -4.04 -0.36
C ILE A 197 -11.79 -5.01 -0.41
N HIS A 198 -11.73 -5.87 -1.42
CA HIS A 198 -10.61 -6.74 -1.69
C HIS A 198 -9.58 -6.04 -2.58
N HIS A 199 -8.30 -6.42 -2.48
CA HIS A 199 -7.21 -5.84 -3.29
C HIS A 199 -7.32 -6.17 -4.78
N SER A 200 -7.97 -7.26 -5.10
CA SER A 200 -8.34 -7.69 -6.46
C SER A 200 -7.15 -7.83 -7.45
N TYR A 201 -5.96 -8.16 -6.91
CA TYR A 201 -4.81 -8.49 -7.76
C TYR A 201 -5.11 -9.72 -8.63
N MET A 202 -4.59 -9.71 -9.86
CA MET A 202 -4.84 -10.81 -10.83
C MET A 202 -4.10 -12.09 -10.45
N GLU A 203 -2.86 -11.99 -9.99
CA GLU A 203 -2.07 -13.12 -9.49
C GLU A 203 -2.50 -13.48 -8.07
N PRO A 204 -3.02 -14.71 -7.81
CA PRO A 204 -3.23 -15.21 -6.45
C PRO A 204 -1.91 -15.34 -5.68
N HIS A 205 -1.98 -15.42 -4.35
CA HIS A 205 -0.81 -15.80 -3.56
C HIS A 205 -0.27 -17.17 -3.99
N ALA A 206 1.04 -17.23 -4.20
CA ALA A 206 1.75 -18.44 -4.55
C ALA A 206 3.10 -18.49 -3.86
N THR A 207 3.44 -19.62 -3.30
CA THR A 207 4.71 -19.84 -2.60
C THR A 207 5.26 -21.22 -2.95
N LEU A 208 6.54 -21.26 -3.34
CA LEU A 208 7.30 -22.49 -3.49
C LEU A 208 8.46 -22.49 -2.49
N VAL A 209 8.65 -23.58 -1.78
CA VAL A 209 9.73 -23.72 -0.79
C VAL A 209 10.56 -24.95 -1.09
N ALA A 210 11.89 -24.81 -1.02
CA ALA A 210 12.82 -25.92 -1.06
C ALA A 210 13.84 -25.82 0.09
N VAL A 211 14.18 -26.99 0.67
CA VAL A 211 15.19 -27.08 1.72
C VAL A 211 16.39 -27.87 1.20
N ARG A 212 17.58 -27.24 1.17
CA ARG A 212 18.81 -27.86 0.67
C ARG A 212 19.99 -27.49 1.56
N GLY A 213 20.75 -28.45 2.02
CA GLY A 213 21.93 -28.19 2.86
C GLY A 213 21.62 -27.39 4.14
N GLY A 214 20.42 -27.54 4.70
CA GLY A 214 19.95 -26.80 5.86
C GLY A 214 19.56 -25.35 5.56
N THR A 215 19.55 -24.92 4.30
CA THR A 215 19.05 -23.60 3.87
C THR A 215 17.65 -23.73 3.32
N ILE A 216 16.74 -22.92 3.80
CA ILE A 216 15.35 -22.78 3.37
C ILE A 216 15.30 -21.67 2.31
N THR A 217 14.93 -22.02 1.08
CA THR A 217 14.71 -21.03 0.02
C THR A 217 13.22 -20.92 -0.27
N VAL A 218 12.69 -19.71 -0.24
CA VAL A 218 11.29 -19.38 -0.44
C VAL A 218 11.17 -18.52 -1.69
N TRP A 219 10.45 -18.99 -2.70
CA TRP A 219 10.01 -18.17 -3.85
C TRP A 219 8.56 -17.76 -3.61
N THR A 220 8.28 -16.46 -3.59
CA THR A 220 6.96 -15.95 -3.26
C THR A 220 6.71 -14.58 -3.89
N CYS A 221 5.44 -14.21 -4.04
CA CYS A 221 5.01 -12.91 -4.56
C CYS A 221 4.85 -11.87 -3.42
N SER A 222 5.94 -11.55 -2.71
CA SER A 222 5.91 -10.67 -1.54
C SER A 222 6.37 -9.24 -1.84
N GLN A 223 5.73 -8.26 -1.17
CA GLN A 223 6.13 -6.86 -1.19
C GLN A 223 7.29 -6.55 -0.21
N GLU A 224 7.58 -7.42 0.78
CA GLU A 224 8.56 -7.22 1.86
C GLU A 224 9.41 -8.46 2.13
N VAL A 225 10.34 -8.79 1.23
CA VAL A 225 11.14 -10.03 1.33
C VAL A 225 12.06 -10.09 2.56
N PHE A 226 12.62 -8.97 3.00
CA PHE A 226 13.52 -8.94 4.15
C PHE A 226 12.79 -9.10 5.47
N GLU A 227 11.63 -8.47 5.62
CA GLU A 227 10.78 -8.63 6.80
C GLU A 227 10.23 -10.07 6.88
N LEU A 228 9.78 -10.60 5.73
CA LEU A 228 9.35 -11.99 5.62
C LEU A 228 10.46 -12.95 6.04
N ARG A 229 11.70 -12.76 5.56
CA ARG A 229 12.86 -13.55 5.98
C ARG A 229 13.03 -13.54 7.50
N THR A 230 13.04 -12.35 8.10
CA THR A 230 13.24 -12.18 9.55
C THR A 230 12.16 -12.87 10.37
N VAL A 231 10.88 -12.70 9.99
CA VAL A 231 9.75 -13.31 10.70
C VAL A 231 9.76 -14.83 10.54
N MET A 232 10.00 -15.34 9.33
CA MET A 232 10.04 -16.79 9.10
C MET A 232 11.26 -17.45 9.78
N ALA A 233 12.43 -16.82 9.74
CA ALA A 233 13.61 -17.32 10.44
C ALA A 233 13.37 -17.44 11.96
N ALA A 234 12.77 -16.41 12.56
CA ALA A 234 12.37 -16.41 13.96
C ALA A 234 11.31 -17.47 14.27
N LEU A 235 10.29 -17.64 13.41
CA LEU A 235 9.20 -18.61 13.59
C LEU A 235 9.72 -20.05 13.61
N PHE A 236 10.62 -20.39 12.69
CA PHE A 236 11.19 -21.73 12.55
C PHE A 236 12.48 -21.96 13.38
N GLY A 237 12.95 -20.94 14.11
CA GLY A 237 14.14 -21.04 14.96
C GLY A 237 15.43 -21.26 14.18
N VAL A 238 15.55 -20.75 12.96
CA VAL A 238 16.75 -20.84 12.12
C VAL A 238 17.44 -19.47 11.99
N PRO A 239 18.77 -19.42 11.81
CA PRO A 239 19.45 -18.16 11.52
C PRO A 239 18.96 -17.56 10.20
N GLU A 240 18.88 -16.22 10.10
CA GLU A 240 18.50 -15.54 8.85
C GLU A 240 19.40 -15.91 7.67
N SER A 241 20.67 -16.22 7.91
CA SER A 241 21.61 -16.72 6.89
C SER A 241 21.22 -18.07 6.29
N LYS A 242 20.28 -18.80 6.93
CA LYS A 242 19.71 -20.06 6.45
C LYS A 242 18.29 -19.91 5.90
N MET A 243 17.82 -18.68 5.77
CA MET A 243 16.52 -18.33 5.18
C MET A 243 16.74 -17.37 4.03
N ARG A 244 16.52 -17.82 2.79
CA ARG A 244 16.56 -16.97 1.60
C ARG A 244 15.17 -16.80 1.05
N VAL A 245 14.76 -15.55 0.84
CA VAL A 245 13.48 -15.21 0.20
C VAL A 245 13.78 -14.53 -1.13
N ILE A 246 13.16 -15.04 -2.18
CA ILE A 246 13.28 -14.54 -3.55
C ILE A 246 11.87 -14.13 -4.00
N CYS A 247 11.70 -12.86 -4.32
CA CYS A 247 10.46 -12.39 -4.94
C CYS A 247 10.43 -12.81 -6.41
N THR A 248 9.34 -13.45 -6.82
CA THR A 248 9.01 -13.68 -8.24
C THR A 248 8.49 -12.38 -8.86
N LYS A 249 8.17 -12.35 -10.16
CA LYS A 249 7.32 -11.26 -10.68
C LYS A 249 6.01 -11.27 -9.91
N VAL A 250 5.48 -10.08 -9.63
CA VAL A 250 4.25 -9.93 -8.84
C VAL A 250 3.14 -9.34 -9.70
N GLY A 251 2.09 -10.11 -9.88
CA GLY A 251 0.90 -9.75 -10.66
C GLY A 251 -0.10 -8.89 -9.88
N GLY A 252 0.40 -7.77 -9.30
CA GLY A 252 -0.33 -6.87 -8.43
C GLY A 252 -0.20 -7.24 -6.95
N GLY A 253 -0.15 -6.22 -6.08
CA GLY A 253 -0.07 -6.43 -4.63
C GLY A 253 -0.99 -5.47 -3.86
N PHE A 254 -0.91 -4.17 -4.13
CA PHE A 254 -1.75 -3.09 -3.58
C PHE A 254 -1.83 -3.05 -2.05
N GLY A 255 -0.90 -3.74 -1.35
CA GLY A 255 -0.86 -3.88 0.10
C GLY A 255 -1.26 -5.28 0.60
N GLY A 256 -1.95 -6.10 -0.19
CA GLY A 256 -2.41 -7.44 0.20
C GLY A 256 -1.32 -8.49 0.27
N LYS A 257 -0.16 -8.25 -0.35
CA LYS A 257 0.99 -9.17 -0.39
C LYS A 257 2.17 -8.69 0.48
N ILE A 258 1.88 -7.96 1.57
CA ILE A 258 2.88 -7.52 2.54
C ILE A 258 3.11 -8.61 3.59
N GLU A 259 2.06 -9.01 4.30
CA GLU A 259 2.11 -9.98 5.39
C GLU A 259 2.18 -11.43 4.87
N PRO A 260 2.79 -12.37 5.61
CA PRO A 260 2.84 -13.78 5.20
C PRO A 260 1.44 -14.40 5.12
N ARG A 261 1.22 -15.27 4.13
CA ARG A 261 -0.04 -16.02 3.95
C ARG A 261 0.20 -17.53 3.83
N LEU A 262 0.98 -17.93 2.85
CA LEU A 262 1.26 -19.32 2.51
C LEU A 262 2.61 -19.79 3.03
N GLU A 263 3.55 -18.85 3.21
CA GLU A 263 4.95 -19.14 3.49
C GLU A 263 5.14 -20.01 4.75
N PRO A 264 4.47 -19.73 5.90
CA PRO A 264 4.63 -20.55 7.09
C PRO A 264 4.24 -22.02 6.88
N ILE A 265 3.11 -22.23 6.19
CA ILE A 265 2.57 -23.58 5.93
C ILE A 265 3.41 -24.29 4.89
N THR A 266 3.83 -23.61 3.82
CA THR A 266 4.65 -24.18 2.76
C THR A 266 6.04 -24.59 3.27
N ILE A 267 6.64 -23.77 4.15
CA ILE A 267 7.91 -24.12 4.82
C ILE A 267 7.74 -25.38 5.68
N ALA A 268 6.66 -25.43 6.47
CA ALA A 268 6.40 -26.60 7.34
C ALA A 268 6.20 -27.88 6.53
N LEU A 269 5.45 -27.82 5.42
CA LEU A 269 5.25 -28.97 4.52
C LEU A 269 6.57 -29.39 3.83
N ALA A 270 7.39 -28.44 3.39
CA ALA A 270 8.69 -28.74 2.78
C ALA A 270 9.65 -29.41 3.77
N LEU A 271 9.69 -28.93 5.01
CA LEU A 271 10.47 -29.55 6.10
C LEU A 271 9.98 -30.96 6.43
N LYS A 272 8.66 -31.17 6.51
CA LYS A 272 8.05 -32.47 6.83
C LYS A 272 8.21 -33.50 5.75
N SER A 273 8.06 -33.11 4.47
CA SER A 273 8.14 -34.02 3.33
C SER A 273 9.57 -34.26 2.84
N GLY A 274 10.52 -33.37 3.17
CA GLY A 274 11.88 -33.38 2.61
C GLY A 274 11.95 -33.11 1.11
N LYS A 275 10.89 -32.55 0.52
CA LYS A 275 10.74 -32.25 -0.91
C LYS A 275 10.39 -30.76 -1.10
N PRO A 276 10.66 -30.17 -2.26
CA PRO A 276 10.09 -28.87 -2.58
C PRO A 276 8.56 -28.96 -2.58
N VAL A 277 7.90 -27.92 -2.01
CA VAL A 277 6.44 -27.86 -1.96
C VAL A 277 5.98 -26.51 -2.50
N LYS A 278 4.95 -26.54 -3.35
CA LYS A 278 4.27 -25.35 -3.87
C LYS A 278 2.82 -25.32 -3.39
N ILE A 279 2.38 -24.12 -2.94
CA ILE A 279 0.96 -23.82 -2.69
C ILE A 279 0.59 -22.61 -3.55
N VAL A 280 -0.57 -22.67 -4.20
CA VAL A 280 -1.21 -21.57 -4.91
C VAL A 280 -2.64 -21.45 -4.40
N MET A 281 -3.04 -20.26 -3.95
CA MET A 281 -4.43 -20.01 -3.57
C MET A 281 -5.35 -20.03 -4.78
N THR A 282 -6.53 -20.58 -4.61
CA THR A 282 -7.64 -20.36 -5.55
C THR A 282 -8.18 -18.94 -5.40
N ARG A 283 -8.95 -18.44 -6.37
CA ARG A 283 -9.59 -17.12 -6.26
C ARG A 283 -10.54 -17.05 -5.06
N THR A 284 -11.28 -18.11 -4.78
CA THR A 284 -12.14 -18.19 -3.59
C THR A 284 -11.35 -18.09 -2.28
N GLU A 285 -10.20 -18.77 -2.17
CA GLU A 285 -9.33 -18.65 -1.00
C GLU A 285 -8.77 -17.24 -0.84
N GLU A 286 -8.46 -16.54 -1.94
CA GLU A 286 -8.03 -15.13 -1.87
C GLU A 286 -9.07 -14.25 -1.18
N PHE A 287 -10.35 -14.41 -1.50
CA PHE A 287 -11.43 -13.63 -0.89
C PHE A 287 -11.74 -14.05 0.56
N THR A 288 -11.64 -15.34 0.85
CA THR A 288 -12.13 -15.90 2.15
C THR A 288 -11.02 -16.07 3.18
N ALA A 289 -9.76 -16.10 2.79
CA ALA A 289 -8.65 -16.45 3.68
C ALA A 289 -7.40 -15.56 3.56
N SER A 290 -7.29 -14.69 2.55
CA SER A 290 -6.15 -13.77 2.48
C SER A 290 -6.41 -12.50 3.31
N ALA A 291 -6.96 -11.45 2.74
CA ALA A 291 -7.31 -10.21 3.44
C ALA A 291 -8.19 -9.30 2.58
N GLY A 292 -8.94 -8.40 3.22
CA GLY A 292 -9.53 -7.21 2.60
C GLY A 292 -8.91 -5.91 3.14
N SER A 293 -9.39 -4.76 2.69
CA SER A 293 -9.06 -3.47 3.34
C SER A 293 -9.58 -3.47 4.79
N THR A 294 -9.01 -2.61 5.63
CA THR A 294 -9.53 -2.43 7.00
C THR A 294 -10.67 -1.41 6.98
N PRO A 295 -11.94 -1.81 7.14
CA PRO A 295 -13.06 -0.87 7.13
C PRO A 295 -13.08 -0.05 8.41
N ALA A 296 -13.61 1.19 8.33
CA ALA A 296 -13.77 2.08 9.46
C ALA A 296 -15.19 2.64 9.57
N ILE A 297 -15.57 3.04 10.78
CA ILE A 297 -16.66 3.99 11.03
C ILE A 297 -15.98 5.29 11.42
N VAL A 298 -16.29 6.37 10.68
CA VAL A 298 -15.66 7.67 10.88
C VAL A 298 -16.70 8.65 11.41
N LYS A 299 -16.55 9.09 12.66
CA LYS A 299 -17.35 10.16 13.26
C LYS A 299 -16.54 11.45 13.16
N LEU A 300 -17.11 12.46 12.53
CA LEU A 300 -16.45 13.71 12.20
C LEU A 300 -17.25 14.90 12.74
N LYS A 301 -16.57 15.77 13.50
CA LYS A 301 -17.11 17.04 13.96
C LYS A 301 -16.20 18.18 13.51
N THR A 302 -16.75 19.18 12.81
CA THR A 302 -15.99 20.33 12.30
C THR A 302 -16.64 21.63 12.71
N GLY A 303 -15.87 22.54 13.33
CA GLY A 303 -16.24 23.91 13.67
C GLY A 303 -15.82 24.89 12.58
N VAL A 304 -16.72 25.79 12.18
CA VAL A 304 -16.55 26.71 11.05
C VAL A 304 -17.06 28.09 11.42
N MET A 305 -16.36 29.14 11.01
CA MET A 305 -16.82 30.55 11.11
C MET A 305 -17.72 30.90 9.92
N LYS A 306 -18.54 31.94 10.05
CA LYS A 306 -19.43 32.44 8.98
C LYS A 306 -18.72 32.77 7.69
N ASP A 307 -17.45 33.16 7.76
CA ASP A 307 -16.64 33.48 6.61
C ASP A 307 -16.02 32.22 5.91
N GLY A 308 -16.35 31.02 6.39
CA GLY A 308 -15.86 29.74 5.90
C GLY A 308 -14.50 29.31 6.46
N THR A 309 -13.94 30.00 7.45
CA THR A 309 -12.69 29.57 8.08
C THR A 309 -12.92 28.36 8.95
N LEU A 310 -12.20 27.26 8.69
CA LEU A 310 -12.21 26.04 9.50
C LEU A 310 -11.39 26.26 10.76
N VAL A 311 -11.99 26.11 11.96
CA VAL A 311 -11.34 26.44 13.23
C VAL A 311 -11.06 25.23 14.10
N ALA A 312 -11.90 24.19 14.03
CA ALA A 312 -11.71 22.97 14.82
C ALA A 312 -12.13 21.72 14.05
N ARG A 313 -11.48 20.60 14.36
CA ARG A 313 -11.87 19.28 13.84
C ARG A 313 -11.63 18.18 14.87
N ASP A 314 -12.67 17.39 15.14
CA ASP A 314 -12.61 16.18 15.96
C ASP A 314 -12.99 14.98 15.11
N ILE A 315 -12.08 14.03 14.96
CA ILE A 315 -12.26 12.83 14.15
C ILE A 315 -12.06 11.59 15.00
N ASN A 316 -13.05 10.69 14.97
CA ASN A 316 -12.99 9.40 15.62
C ASN A 316 -13.11 8.28 14.59
N PHE A 317 -12.07 7.44 14.51
CA PHE A 317 -12.07 6.22 13.70
C PHE A 317 -12.28 5.00 14.58
N LEU A 318 -13.26 4.16 14.21
CA LEU A 318 -13.44 2.81 14.75
C LEU A 318 -13.19 1.80 13.64
N TRP A 319 -12.07 1.07 13.75
CA TRP A 319 -11.58 0.15 12.73
C TRP A 319 -11.91 -1.30 13.07
N ASN A 320 -12.31 -2.09 12.06
CA ASN A 320 -12.48 -3.53 12.16
C ASN A 320 -11.31 -4.25 11.49
N THR A 321 -10.39 -4.82 12.28
CA THR A 321 -9.24 -5.56 11.73
C THR A 321 -9.55 -7.03 11.41
N GLY A 322 -10.77 -7.51 11.69
CA GLY A 322 -11.05 -8.94 11.62
C GLY A 322 -10.32 -9.72 12.73
N ALA A 323 -9.95 -10.96 12.44
CA ALA A 323 -9.38 -11.87 13.44
C ALA A 323 -7.89 -11.65 13.76
N HIS A 324 -7.17 -10.83 12.98
CA HIS A 324 -5.74 -10.56 13.16
C HIS A 324 -5.40 -9.08 13.01
N ALA A 325 -4.31 -8.63 13.64
CA ALA A 325 -3.97 -7.23 13.90
C ALA A 325 -3.33 -6.47 12.74
N GLU A 326 -3.51 -6.88 11.49
CA GLU A 326 -2.89 -6.22 10.34
C GLU A 326 -3.44 -4.80 10.08
N GLY A 327 -4.64 -4.49 10.58
CA GLY A 327 -5.25 -3.16 10.54
C GLY A 327 -4.55 -2.09 11.39
N LEU A 328 -3.51 -2.43 12.15
CA LEU A 328 -2.76 -1.47 12.97
C LEU A 328 -2.08 -0.38 12.11
N ALA A 329 -1.59 -0.74 10.92
CA ALA A 329 -0.95 0.22 10.02
C ALA A 329 -1.93 1.26 9.46
N PRO A 330 -3.10 0.90 8.89
CA PRO A 330 -4.15 1.88 8.51
C PRO A 330 -4.63 2.73 9.68
N SER A 331 -4.88 2.13 10.84
CA SER A 331 -5.32 2.82 12.06
C SER A 331 -4.34 3.92 12.50
N ASN A 332 -3.04 3.60 12.57
CA ASN A 332 -2.00 4.57 12.91
C ASN A 332 -1.78 5.63 11.81
N ARG A 333 -1.96 5.24 10.55
CA ARG A 333 -1.79 6.16 9.42
C ARG A 333 -2.91 7.20 9.38
N ALA A 334 -4.15 6.81 9.64
CA ALA A 334 -5.30 7.72 9.67
C ALA A 334 -5.14 8.84 10.70
N MET A 335 -4.49 8.57 11.84
CA MET A 335 -4.20 9.60 12.87
C MET A 335 -3.29 10.71 12.36
N LYS A 336 -2.58 10.49 11.27
CA LYS A 336 -1.64 11.42 10.68
C LYS A 336 -2.16 12.02 9.36
N ASP A 337 -2.63 11.17 8.48
CA ASP A 337 -2.95 11.50 7.09
C ASP A 337 -4.46 11.59 6.83
N GLY A 338 -5.28 10.89 7.62
CA GLY A 338 -6.74 10.86 7.49
C GLY A 338 -7.44 12.12 7.99
N ILE A 339 -6.74 13.25 8.11
CA ILE A 339 -7.21 14.53 8.66
C ILE A 339 -7.48 15.55 7.54
N GLY A 340 -6.95 15.31 6.34
CA GLY A 340 -7.03 16.20 5.18
C GLY A 340 -5.99 17.33 5.20
N PRO A 341 -5.73 17.94 4.02
CA PRO A 341 -4.71 18.99 3.86
C PRO A 341 -5.23 20.39 4.12
N TYR A 342 -5.86 20.61 5.28
CA TYR A 342 -6.47 21.89 5.63
C TYR A 342 -5.74 22.58 6.79
N ARG A 343 -5.76 23.93 6.78
CA ARG A 343 -5.27 24.79 7.86
C ARG A 343 -6.33 24.84 8.97
N ILE A 344 -6.23 23.96 9.93
CA ILE A 344 -7.14 23.91 11.08
C ILE A 344 -6.27 24.00 12.34
N PRO A 345 -6.43 25.03 13.19
CA PRO A 345 -5.58 25.22 14.35
C PRO A 345 -5.82 24.19 15.45
N ASP A 346 -7.08 23.81 15.68
CA ASP A 346 -7.49 22.94 16.79
C ASP A 346 -8.01 21.61 16.25
N ILE A 347 -7.22 20.52 16.44
CA ILE A 347 -7.54 19.20 15.91
C ILE A 347 -7.39 18.15 16.99
N ARG A 348 -8.35 17.22 17.05
CA ARG A 348 -8.24 15.95 17.76
C ARG A 348 -8.56 14.81 16.82
N VAL A 349 -7.73 13.77 16.88
CA VAL A 349 -7.95 12.52 16.15
C VAL A 349 -7.86 11.37 17.13
N THR A 350 -8.89 10.53 17.17
CA THR A 350 -8.90 9.29 17.95
C THR A 350 -9.03 8.12 17.00
N SER A 351 -8.25 7.07 17.22
CA SER A 351 -8.28 5.84 16.44
C SER A 351 -8.39 4.65 17.36
N THR A 352 -9.44 3.86 17.19
CA THR A 352 -9.72 2.63 17.94
C THR A 352 -9.78 1.46 16.97
N LEU A 353 -8.93 0.45 17.17
CA LEU A 353 -8.84 -0.76 16.36
C LEU A 353 -9.34 -1.95 17.16
N VAL A 354 -10.26 -2.75 16.57
CA VAL A 354 -10.88 -3.87 17.26
C VAL A 354 -10.79 -5.16 16.47
N TYR A 355 -10.68 -6.29 17.19
CA TYR A 355 -10.86 -7.62 16.64
C TYR A 355 -12.31 -7.98 16.43
N THR A 356 -12.58 -8.76 15.38
CA THR A 356 -13.86 -9.46 15.14
C THR A 356 -13.61 -10.84 14.53
N ASN A 357 -14.64 -11.68 14.49
CA ASN A 357 -14.55 -13.01 13.89
C ASN A 357 -14.77 -13.01 12.36
N ARG A 358 -14.09 -12.09 11.65
CA ARG A 358 -14.08 -12.01 10.19
C ARG A 358 -12.69 -12.29 9.65
N VAL A 359 -12.58 -12.54 8.34
CA VAL A 359 -11.30 -12.50 7.64
C VAL A 359 -10.61 -11.14 7.92
N ARG A 360 -9.31 -11.16 8.03
CA ARG A 360 -8.51 -9.99 8.42
C ARG A 360 -8.70 -8.79 7.50
N GLY A 361 -8.68 -7.60 8.11
CA GLY A 361 -8.49 -6.32 7.42
C GLY A 361 -7.03 -5.93 7.44
N THR A 362 -6.47 -5.56 6.30
CA THR A 362 -5.07 -5.15 6.15
C THR A 362 -4.95 -3.81 5.41
N GLN A 363 -3.73 -3.39 5.12
CA GLN A 363 -3.46 -2.21 4.34
C GLN A 363 -3.87 -2.39 2.88
N LEU A 364 -4.67 -1.49 2.36
CA LEU A 364 -4.95 -1.35 0.93
C LEU A 364 -4.38 -0.02 0.45
N ARG A 365 -4.00 0.09 -0.83
CA ARG A 365 -3.44 1.29 -1.49
C ARG A 365 -4.08 2.57 -0.96
N GLY A 366 -3.29 3.46 -0.34
CA GLY A 366 -3.77 4.66 0.36
C GLY A 366 -3.90 4.52 1.87
N LEU A 367 -4.00 3.34 2.42
CA LEU A 367 -4.15 2.87 3.82
C LEU A 367 -4.55 3.96 4.84
N GLY A 368 -5.81 3.96 5.27
CA GLY A 368 -6.34 4.88 6.29
C GLY A 368 -6.67 6.29 5.79
N VAL A 369 -6.18 6.68 4.60
CA VAL A 369 -6.48 7.99 4.00
C VAL A 369 -7.80 8.00 3.23
N PRO A 370 -8.15 6.97 2.42
CA PRO A 370 -9.44 6.94 1.72
C PRO A 370 -10.64 7.07 2.66
N GLU A 371 -10.58 6.39 3.82
CA GLU A 371 -11.64 6.40 4.81
C GLU A 371 -11.84 7.80 5.42
N GLY A 372 -10.73 8.47 5.76
CA GLY A 372 -10.75 9.85 6.25
C GLY A 372 -11.19 10.84 5.17
N ALA A 373 -10.67 10.70 3.94
CA ALA A 373 -10.99 11.58 2.83
C ALA A 373 -12.48 11.50 2.45
N TRP A 374 -13.08 10.29 2.48
CA TRP A 374 -14.52 10.12 2.28
C TRP A 374 -15.33 11.01 3.22
N ALA A 375 -15.02 10.99 4.52
CA ALA A 375 -15.74 11.77 5.51
C ALA A 375 -15.46 13.28 5.36
N ILE A 376 -14.19 13.66 5.28
CA ILE A 376 -13.75 15.06 5.29
C ILE A 376 -14.23 15.81 4.05
N GLU A 377 -13.98 15.27 2.89
CA GLU A 377 -14.30 15.94 1.63
C GLU A 377 -15.81 15.99 1.37
N SER A 378 -16.56 14.96 1.84
CA SER A 378 -18.02 14.99 1.82
C SER A 378 -18.58 16.07 2.75
N GLN A 379 -18.08 16.18 4.00
CA GLN A 379 -18.54 17.21 4.93
C GLN A 379 -18.11 18.61 4.49
N THR A 380 -16.96 18.76 3.81
CA THR A 380 -16.51 20.05 3.28
C THR A 380 -17.52 20.64 2.28
N ASP A 381 -18.11 19.84 1.41
CA ASP A 381 -19.16 20.31 0.50
C ASP A 381 -20.48 20.63 1.23
N MET A 382 -20.83 19.86 2.27
CA MET A 382 -21.98 20.18 3.12
C MET A 382 -21.79 21.52 3.86
N ILE A 383 -20.58 21.83 4.29
CA ILE A 383 -20.21 23.11 4.90
C ILE A 383 -20.35 24.23 3.87
N ALA A 384 -19.80 24.06 2.67
CA ALA A 384 -19.88 25.05 1.60
C ALA A 384 -21.34 25.39 1.26
N ASP A 385 -22.16 24.38 1.08
CA ASP A 385 -23.60 24.56 0.79
C ASP A 385 -24.34 25.31 1.90
N ARG A 386 -24.09 24.96 3.18
CA ARG A 386 -24.69 25.64 4.34
C ARG A 386 -24.31 27.12 4.42
N LEU A 387 -23.08 27.45 4.00
CA LEU A 387 -22.57 28.83 4.02
C LEU A 387 -22.95 29.60 2.75
N GLY A 388 -23.53 28.95 1.73
CA GLY A 388 -23.76 29.54 0.42
C GLY A 388 -22.47 29.87 -0.33
N MET A 389 -21.38 29.17 -0.04
CA MET A 389 -20.07 29.32 -0.67
C MET A 389 -19.89 28.29 -1.78
N ASP A 390 -19.11 28.64 -2.80
CA ASP A 390 -18.64 27.66 -3.80
C ASP A 390 -17.70 26.65 -3.09
N PRO A 391 -17.88 25.32 -3.31
CA PRO A 391 -17.01 24.29 -2.76
C PRO A 391 -15.52 24.45 -3.12
N LEU A 392 -15.21 25.01 -4.30
CA LEU A 392 -13.84 25.36 -4.69
C LEU A 392 -13.30 26.51 -3.83
N ASP A 393 -14.08 27.59 -3.66
CA ASP A 393 -13.68 28.77 -2.87
C ASP A 393 -13.43 28.40 -1.40
N LEU A 394 -14.28 27.55 -0.81
CA LEU A 394 -14.08 27.07 0.56
C LEU A 394 -12.75 26.29 0.68
N ARG A 395 -12.42 25.45 -0.31
CA ARG A 395 -11.13 24.73 -0.35
C ARG A 395 -9.96 25.69 -0.55
N LEU A 396 -10.02 26.59 -1.54
CA LEU A 396 -8.99 27.61 -1.81
C LEU A 396 -8.66 28.45 -0.58
N LYS A 397 -9.68 28.76 0.24
CA LYS A 397 -9.52 29.52 1.50
C LYS A 397 -8.74 28.71 2.54
N ASN A 398 -8.98 27.41 2.66
CA ASN A 398 -8.55 26.62 3.82
C ASN A 398 -7.42 25.62 3.57
N ILE A 399 -7.05 25.30 2.31
CA ILE A 399 -5.98 24.35 2.03
C ILE A 399 -4.61 24.84 2.50
N LEU A 400 -3.75 23.91 2.86
CA LEU A 400 -2.36 24.17 3.23
C LEU A 400 -1.58 24.88 2.10
N ARG A 401 -0.70 25.77 2.50
CA ARG A 401 0.26 26.49 1.66
C ARG A 401 1.68 26.26 2.17
N GLU A 402 2.65 26.62 1.36
CA GLU A 402 4.03 26.64 1.81
C GLU A 402 4.22 27.56 3.01
N GLY A 403 4.94 27.10 4.04
CA GLY A 403 5.13 27.80 5.31
C GLY A 403 4.05 27.57 6.35
N ASP A 404 2.90 26.99 6.00
CA ASP A 404 1.87 26.61 6.98
C ASP A 404 2.38 25.47 7.88
N ILE A 405 1.70 25.28 9.01
CA ILE A 405 1.87 24.11 9.88
C ILE A 405 0.71 23.16 9.62
N ASN A 406 1.02 21.93 9.25
CA ASN A 406 0.01 20.92 8.99
C ASN A 406 -0.68 20.41 10.27
N SER A 407 -1.65 19.52 10.12
CA SER A 407 -2.48 18.99 11.22
C SER A 407 -1.68 18.26 12.32
N ILE A 408 -0.51 17.75 12.02
CA ILE A 408 0.34 17.03 12.98
C ILE A 408 1.51 17.89 13.52
N GLY A 409 1.60 19.16 13.12
CA GLY A 409 2.60 20.10 13.61
C GLY A 409 3.87 20.22 12.75
N ASP A 410 3.94 19.54 11.59
CA ASP A 410 5.08 19.68 10.69
C ASP A 410 4.98 20.95 9.84
N ALA A 411 6.12 21.58 9.53
CA ALA A 411 6.19 22.69 8.57
C ALA A 411 5.99 22.17 7.13
N VAL A 412 5.12 22.85 6.39
CA VAL A 412 4.82 22.52 5.00
C VAL A 412 5.82 23.17 4.06
N GLN A 413 6.49 22.36 3.26
CA GLN A 413 7.41 22.82 2.22
C GLN A 413 7.19 22.00 0.95
N SER A 414 7.58 22.54 -0.21
CA SER A 414 7.43 21.85 -1.51
C SER A 414 6.02 21.31 -1.72
N ILE A 415 5.02 22.21 -1.80
CA ILE A 415 3.61 21.87 -1.90
C ILE A 415 2.99 22.38 -3.21
N GLY A 416 2.56 21.45 -4.08
CA GLY A 416 1.85 21.75 -5.32
C GLY A 416 0.32 21.66 -5.21
N LEU A 417 -0.25 21.65 -3.98
CA LEU A 417 -1.69 21.38 -3.77
C LEU A 417 -2.60 22.44 -4.42
N LEU A 418 -2.22 23.73 -4.35
CA LEU A 418 -2.98 24.80 -4.99
C LEU A 418 -3.06 24.58 -6.51
N GLU A 419 -1.90 24.36 -7.13
CA GLU A 419 -1.82 24.15 -8.57
C GLU A 419 -2.60 22.88 -8.99
N CYS A 420 -2.53 21.81 -8.18
CA CYS A 420 -3.34 20.61 -8.39
C CYS A 420 -4.83 20.94 -8.42
N LEU A 421 -5.33 21.70 -7.43
CA LEU A 421 -6.74 22.05 -7.29
C LEU A 421 -7.21 22.96 -8.43
N GLU A 422 -6.44 23.96 -8.79
CA GLU A 422 -6.75 24.88 -9.89
C GLU A 422 -6.80 24.14 -11.24
N LYS A 423 -5.83 23.24 -11.50
CA LYS A 423 -5.78 22.47 -12.76
C LYS A 423 -6.97 21.50 -12.88
N VAL A 424 -7.35 20.77 -11.84
CA VAL A 424 -8.49 19.86 -11.94
C VAL A 424 -9.81 20.63 -12.07
N ALA A 425 -9.97 21.78 -11.39
CA ALA A 425 -11.13 22.63 -11.52
C ALA A 425 -11.26 23.19 -12.96
N ALA A 426 -10.17 23.64 -13.55
CA ALA A 426 -10.14 24.11 -14.93
C ALA A 426 -10.50 22.98 -15.92
N GLU A 427 -9.89 21.80 -15.74
CA GLU A 427 -10.04 20.63 -16.61
C GLU A 427 -11.48 20.09 -16.63
N ILE A 428 -12.16 20.08 -15.47
CA ILE A 428 -13.56 19.66 -15.35
C ILE A 428 -14.55 20.76 -15.79
N GLY A 429 -14.06 21.96 -16.06
CA GLY A 429 -14.88 23.13 -16.40
C GLY A 429 -15.71 23.64 -15.23
N TRP A 430 -15.12 23.72 -14.01
CA TRP A 430 -15.80 24.25 -12.83
C TRP A 430 -16.41 25.61 -13.09
N GLY A 431 -17.62 25.85 -12.58
CA GLY A 431 -18.37 27.11 -12.81
C GLY A 431 -19.05 27.24 -14.19
N LYS A 432 -18.77 26.36 -15.17
CA LYS A 432 -19.50 26.37 -16.46
C LYS A 432 -20.88 25.76 -16.31
N PRO A 433 -21.89 26.17 -17.13
CA PRO A 433 -23.22 25.57 -17.15
C PRO A 433 -23.16 24.05 -17.33
N LYS A 434 -24.09 23.34 -16.65
CA LYS A 434 -24.26 21.87 -16.67
C LYS A 434 -25.62 21.49 -17.24
N ALA A 435 -25.72 20.30 -17.84
CA ALA A 435 -27.00 19.71 -18.17
C ALA A 435 -27.79 19.32 -16.90
N LYS A 436 -29.10 19.05 -17.06
CA LYS A 436 -29.92 18.47 -15.98
C LYS A 436 -29.29 17.14 -15.53
N ASN A 437 -29.33 16.85 -14.25
CA ASN A 437 -28.80 15.62 -13.62
C ASN A 437 -27.27 15.43 -13.72
N VAL A 438 -26.54 16.43 -14.19
CA VAL A 438 -25.08 16.46 -14.22
C VAL A 438 -24.55 17.21 -13.01
N GLY A 439 -23.59 16.63 -12.31
CA GLY A 439 -22.91 17.25 -11.19
C GLY A 439 -21.39 17.17 -11.30
N ARG A 440 -20.71 18.12 -10.64
CA ARG A 440 -19.26 18.18 -10.52
C ARG A 440 -18.85 18.15 -9.06
N GLY A 441 -17.84 17.36 -8.75
CA GLY A 441 -17.32 17.25 -7.38
C GLY A 441 -15.81 17.32 -7.32
N LEU A 442 -15.30 17.84 -6.22
CA LEU A 442 -13.87 18.04 -5.94
C LEU A 442 -13.47 17.30 -4.69
N ALA A 443 -12.20 16.89 -4.62
CA ALA A 443 -11.54 16.41 -3.41
C ALA A 443 -10.06 16.83 -3.40
N VAL A 444 -9.52 17.17 -2.21
CA VAL A 444 -8.11 17.47 -1.99
C VAL A 444 -7.51 16.48 -1.01
N ILE A 445 -6.29 16.05 -1.27
CA ILE A 445 -5.69 14.94 -0.54
C ILE A 445 -4.22 15.23 -0.19
N ALA A 446 -3.78 14.76 0.98
CA ALA A 446 -2.37 14.71 1.36
C ALA A 446 -2.03 13.36 1.97
N LYS A 447 -0.78 12.95 1.83
CA LYS A 447 -0.24 11.76 2.48
C LYS A 447 1.20 11.98 2.91
N SER A 448 1.48 11.67 4.17
CA SER A 448 2.82 11.78 4.72
C SER A 448 3.77 10.72 4.14
N PRO A 449 5.07 10.94 4.21
CA PRO A 449 6.07 9.91 3.96
C PRO A 449 5.97 8.79 5.01
N THR A 450 6.60 7.66 4.71
CA THR A 450 6.76 6.57 5.69
C THR A 450 7.73 6.99 6.77
N THR A 451 7.36 6.84 8.06
CA THR A 451 8.13 7.43 9.18
C THR A 451 8.95 6.44 10.00
N HIS A 452 8.80 5.12 9.80
CA HIS A 452 9.49 4.12 10.61
C HIS A 452 10.43 3.27 9.77
N SER A 453 11.68 3.17 10.22
CA SER A 453 12.67 2.20 9.69
C SER A 453 12.68 2.07 8.17
N SER A 454 12.60 3.20 7.47
CA SER A 454 12.45 3.22 6.01
C SER A 454 13.79 3.19 5.28
N ILE A 455 14.75 2.46 5.84
CA ILE A 455 16.08 2.35 5.24
C ILE A 455 15.98 1.55 3.93
N SER A 456 16.64 2.06 2.90
CA SER A 456 16.91 1.38 1.65
C SER A 456 18.42 1.34 1.39
N GLY A 457 18.92 0.20 0.93
CA GLY A 457 20.25 0.02 0.42
C GLY A 457 20.24 -0.20 -1.09
N ALA A 458 21.30 0.22 -1.76
CA ALA A 458 21.57 -0.08 -3.15
C ALA A 458 23.06 -0.36 -3.39
N HIS A 459 23.33 -1.24 -4.34
CA HIS A 459 24.67 -1.43 -4.90
C HIS A 459 24.62 -1.15 -6.40
N VAL A 460 25.70 -0.56 -6.94
CA VAL A 460 25.89 -0.32 -8.37
C VAL A 460 27.26 -0.86 -8.74
N LEU A 461 27.28 -1.93 -9.51
CA LEU A 461 28.50 -2.58 -10.00
C LEU A 461 28.67 -2.26 -11.48
N PHE A 462 29.82 -1.71 -11.88
CA PHE A 462 30.20 -1.63 -13.28
C PHE A 462 30.74 -2.97 -13.78
N ASN A 463 30.31 -3.36 -14.96
CA ASN A 463 30.86 -4.49 -15.71
C ASN A 463 32.00 -4.01 -16.64
N GLU A 464 32.85 -4.91 -17.12
CA GLU A 464 34.00 -4.61 -17.96
C GLU A 464 33.63 -3.94 -19.28
N ASP A 465 32.44 -4.16 -19.80
CA ASP A 465 31.96 -3.58 -21.07
C ASP A 465 31.43 -2.16 -20.95
N GLY A 466 31.38 -1.59 -19.73
CA GLY A 466 30.84 -0.27 -19.46
C GLY A 466 29.36 -0.27 -19.06
N SER A 467 28.69 -1.40 -19.05
CA SER A 467 27.35 -1.53 -18.48
C SER A 467 27.39 -1.52 -16.94
N ALA A 468 26.23 -1.31 -16.31
CA ALA A 468 26.12 -1.32 -14.85
C ALA A 468 25.01 -2.23 -14.37
N GLN A 469 25.22 -2.90 -13.23
CA GLN A 469 24.24 -3.72 -12.55
C GLN A 469 23.80 -3.03 -11.25
N VAL A 470 22.52 -2.68 -11.15
CA VAL A 470 21.89 -2.13 -9.94
C VAL A 470 21.29 -3.29 -9.13
N MET A 471 21.55 -3.33 -7.83
CA MET A 471 21.01 -4.32 -6.92
C MET A 471 20.25 -3.62 -5.80
N VAL A 472 18.95 -3.94 -5.62
CA VAL A 472 18.06 -3.35 -4.62
C VAL A 472 17.17 -4.42 -3.97
N GLY A 473 16.82 -4.22 -2.69
CA GLY A 473 15.98 -5.17 -1.96
C GLY A 473 14.47 -4.94 -2.13
N ALA A 474 14.04 -3.87 -2.80
CA ALA A 474 12.63 -3.59 -3.09
C ALA A 474 12.06 -4.54 -4.15
N SER A 475 10.74 -4.82 -4.10
CA SER A 475 10.04 -5.70 -5.02
C SER A 475 9.37 -4.93 -6.16
N GLU A 476 9.52 -5.40 -7.40
CA GLU A 476 8.70 -4.96 -8.54
C GLU A 476 7.32 -5.64 -8.46
N ILE A 477 6.28 -4.85 -8.27
CA ILE A 477 4.90 -5.35 -8.11
C ILE A 477 3.96 -4.87 -9.24
N GLY A 478 4.53 -4.40 -10.34
CA GLY A 478 3.84 -3.84 -11.50
C GLY A 478 3.91 -2.31 -11.61
N GLN A 479 4.49 -1.63 -10.61
CA GLN A 479 4.56 -0.16 -10.57
C GLN A 479 5.64 0.44 -11.47
N GLY A 480 6.56 -0.35 -12.04
CA GLY A 480 7.60 0.12 -12.92
C GLY A 480 8.83 0.68 -12.19
N MET A 481 9.13 0.21 -10.97
CA MET A 481 10.31 0.69 -10.26
C MET A 481 11.62 0.34 -10.99
N CYS A 482 11.67 -0.81 -11.68
CA CYS A 482 12.89 -1.23 -12.37
C CYS A 482 13.34 -0.20 -13.41
N VAL A 483 12.42 0.32 -14.23
CA VAL A 483 12.77 1.34 -15.23
C VAL A 483 13.15 2.67 -14.57
N VAL A 484 12.45 3.07 -13.51
CA VAL A 484 12.73 4.35 -12.82
C VAL A 484 14.08 4.31 -12.11
N LEU A 485 14.41 3.21 -11.44
CA LEU A 485 15.72 3.05 -10.77
C LEU A 485 16.87 2.93 -11.78
N SER A 486 16.62 2.30 -12.94
CA SER A 486 17.59 2.30 -14.06
C SER A 486 17.82 3.70 -14.62
N GLN A 487 16.77 4.53 -14.78
CA GLN A 487 16.91 5.93 -15.19
C GLN A 487 17.72 6.75 -14.19
N ILE A 488 17.47 6.58 -12.88
CA ILE A 488 18.25 7.26 -11.82
C ILE A 488 19.74 6.91 -11.91
N ALA A 489 20.05 5.61 -12.05
CA ALA A 489 21.43 5.16 -12.17
C ALA A 489 22.07 5.64 -13.48
N ALA A 490 21.38 5.53 -14.62
CA ALA A 490 21.84 5.95 -15.92
C ALA A 490 22.18 7.44 -15.98
N GLU A 491 21.30 8.28 -15.41
CA GLU A 491 21.51 9.74 -15.33
C GLU A 491 22.76 10.07 -14.53
N GLU A 492 22.92 9.47 -13.34
CA GLU A 492 24.05 9.74 -12.47
C GLU A 492 25.37 9.23 -13.04
N LEU A 493 25.38 8.01 -13.61
CA LEU A 493 26.58 7.39 -14.17
C LEU A 493 26.99 7.99 -15.53
N GLY A 494 26.07 8.61 -16.24
CA GLY A 494 26.31 9.13 -17.58
C GLY A 494 26.31 8.09 -18.68
N ILE A 495 25.56 6.98 -18.50
CA ILE A 495 25.43 5.87 -19.47
C ILE A 495 23.99 5.78 -20.01
N PRO A 496 23.74 5.10 -21.15
CA PRO A 496 22.40 4.83 -21.63
C PRO A 496 21.59 3.96 -20.64
N VAL A 497 20.27 4.15 -20.59
CA VAL A 497 19.43 3.37 -19.68
C VAL A 497 19.41 1.89 -20.02
N GLU A 498 19.57 1.54 -21.29
CA GLU A 498 19.65 0.16 -21.82
C GLU A 498 20.91 -0.56 -21.34
N ALA A 499 21.94 0.18 -20.93
CA ALA A 499 23.17 -0.35 -20.34
C ALA A 499 23.05 -0.62 -18.83
N VAL A 500 21.87 -0.40 -18.23
CA VAL A 500 21.65 -0.62 -16.80
C VAL A 500 20.77 -1.87 -16.59
N GLY A 501 21.38 -2.94 -16.09
CA GLY A 501 20.68 -4.12 -15.57
C GLY A 501 20.21 -3.88 -14.14
N ILE A 502 19.13 -4.58 -13.72
CA ILE A 502 18.62 -4.49 -12.35
C ILE A 502 18.30 -5.87 -11.76
N THR A 503 18.76 -6.10 -10.54
CA THR A 503 18.42 -7.25 -9.70
C THR A 503 17.69 -6.75 -8.47
N CYS A 504 16.53 -7.32 -8.18
CA CYS A 504 15.70 -6.85 -7.08
C CYS A 504 15.17 -8.01 -6.20
N ALA A 505 14.86 -7.69 -4.94
CA ALA A 505 14.09 -8.51 -4.00
C ALA A 505 14.56 -9.98 -3.85
N ASP A 506 15.87 -10.17 -3.67
CA ASP A 506 16.48 -11.45 -3.29
C ASP A 506 17.34 -11.25 -2.04
N THR A 507 16.93 -11.78 -0.90
CA THR A 507 17.63 -11.59 0.38
C THR A 507 19.02 -12.21 0.46
N GLY A 508 19.38 -13.06 -0.53
CA GLY A 508 20.71 -13.66 -0.66
C GLY A 508 21.64 -12.91 -1.62
N ALA A 509 21.13 -11.96 -2.42
CA ALA A 509 21.89 -11.29 -3.47
C ALA A 509 21.79 -9.75 -3.45
N THR A 510 20.79 -9.18 -2.79
CA THR A 510 20.54 -7.73 -2.77
C THR A 510 20.75 -7.14 -1.38
N PRO A 511 21.09 -5.86 -1.26
CA PRO A 511 21.15 -5.17 0.03
C PRO A 511 19.76 -5.05 0.67
N TYR A 512 19.73 -4.78 1.99
CA TYR A 512 18.50 -4.59 2.74
C TYR A 512 17.65 -3.45 2.17
N ASP A 513 16.35 -3.71 2.04
CA ASP A 513 15.31 -2.71 1.80
C ASP A 513 14.08 -3.04 2.65
N ARG A 514 13.39 -2.02 3.13
CA ARG A 514 12.18 -2.21 3.96
C ARG A 514 11.01 -2.78 3.15
N GLY A 515 11.03 -2.68 1.82
CA GLY A 515 10.00 -3.22 0.93
C GLY A 515 9.25 -2.18 0.10
N THR A 516 8.30 -2.66 -0.69
CA THR A 516 7.50 -1.87 -1.65
C THR A 516 6.11 -1.59 -1.11
N PHE A 517 5.93 -0.43 -0.49
CA PHE A 517 4.66 0.07 0.08
C PHE A 517 4.73 1.59 0.30
N SER A 518 3.61 2.22 0.66
CA SER A 518 3.51 3.63 1.07
C SER A 518 4.13 4.65 0.10
N SER A 519 4.19 4.34 -1.18
CA SER A 519 4.82 5.16 -2.24
C SER A 519 6.27 5.53 -1.93
N ARG A 520 7.03 4.63 -1.25
CA ARG A 520 8.38 4.92 -0.75
C ARG A 520 9.52 4.66 -1.73
N VAL A 521 9.34 3.76 -2.70
CA VAL A 521 10.43 3.23 -3.53
C VAL A 521 11.13 4.34 -4.32
N THR A 522 10.39 5.18 -5.03
CA THR A 522 10.99 6.30 -5.78
C THR A 522 11.83 7.20 -4.88
N PHE A 523 11.34 7.52 -3.69
CA PHE A 523 12.02 8.44 -2.77
C PHE A 523 13.19 7.76 -2.03
N TYR A 524 12.95 6.65 -1.31
CA TYR A 524 13.99 6.03 -0.47
C TYR A 524 14.95 5.15 -1.26
N THR A 525 14.42 4.20 -2.04
CA THR A 525 15.26 3.30 -2.84
C THR A 525 15.91 4.06 -3.98
N GLY A 526 15.19 5.02 -4.60
CA GLY A 526 15.75 5.91 -5.62
C GLY A 526 16.93 6.74 -5.11
N MET A 527 16.85 7.31 -3.88
CA MET A 527 17.99 8.03 -3.27
C MET A 527 19.14 7.09 -2.91
N ALA A 528 18.86 5.85 -2.48
CA ALA A 528 19.91 4.86 -2.25
C ALA A 528 20.66 4.51 -3.55
N VAL A 529 19.91 4.32 -4.66
CA VAL A 529 20.48 4.08 -6.00
C VAL A 529 21.29 5.28 -6.46
N LYS A 530 20.76 6.50 -6.32
CA LYS A 530 21.51 7.72 -6.67
C LYS A 530 22.84 7.80 -5.94
N LYS A 531 22.84 7.62 -4.60
CA LYS A 531 24.06 7.61 -3.78
C LYS A 531 25.02 6.48 -4.17
N ALA A 532 24.51 5.29 -4.51
CA ALA A 532 25.34 4.19 -4.96
C ALA A 532 25.99 4.50 -6.32
N ALA A 533 25.23 5.12 -7.24
CA ALA A 533 25.75 5.55 -8.53
C ALA A 533 26.80 6.69 -8.39
N GLU A 534 26.55 7.67 -7.49
CA GLU A 534 27.52 8.71 -7.14
C GLU A 534 28.84 8.11 -6.61
N ASP A 535 28.76 7.09 -5.73
CA ASP A 535 29.94 6.41 -5.21
C ASP A 535 30.68 5.62 -6.29
N ALA A 536 29.95 4.90 -7.17
CA ALA A 536 30.57 4.20 -8.31
C ALA A 536 31.25 5.17 -9.28
N LYS A 537 30.60 6.29 -9.60
CA LYS A 537 31.15 7.34 -10.46
C LYS A 537 32.39 7.99 -9.86
N ARG A 538 32.41 8.24 -8.55
CA ARG A 538 33.58 8.73 -7.83
C ARG A 538 34.76 7.75 -7.98
N GLN A 539 34.54 6.45 -7.78
CA GLN A 539 35.56 5.41 -7.96
C GLN A 539 36.07 5.34 -9.42
N LEU A 540 35.16 5.48 -10.39
CA LEU A 540 35.46 5.53 -11.81
C LEU A 540 36.39 6.73 -12.12
N PHE A 541 36.07 7.91 -11.60
CA PHE A 541 36.89 9.11 -11.81
C PHE A 541 38.25 9.03 -11.10
N GLU A 542 38.33 8.44 -9.91
CA GLU A 542 39.59 8.16 -9.23
C GLU A 542 40.51 7.25 -10.06
N MET A 543 39.95 6.24 -10.71
CA MET A 543 40.67 5.33 -11.60
C MET A 543 41.14 6.07 -12.87
N ALA A 544 40.23 6.72 -13.56
CA ALA A 544 40.54 7.50 -14.77
C ALA A 544 41.58 8.62 -14.49
N SER A 545 41.48 9.26 -13.32
CA SER A 545 42.45 10.29 -12.89
C SER A 545 43.87 9.75 -12.81
N LYS A 546 44.06 8.53 -12.28
CA LYS A 546 45.38 7.86 -12.24
C LYS A 546 45.90 7.52 -13.64
N MET A 547 44.99 6.99 -14.51
CA MET A 547 45.37 6.58 -15.86
C MET A 547 45.68 7.74 -16.80
N LEU A 548 45.00 8.88 -16.62
CA LEU A 548 45.17 10.10 -17.44
C LEU A 548 46.16 11.10 -16.84
N GLU A 549 46.53 10.92 -15.57
CA GLU A 549 47.29 11.89 -14.78
C GLU A 549 46.60 13.29 -14.70
N ILE A 550 45.25 13.29 -14.65
CA ILE A 550 44.40 14.49 -14.60
C ILE A 550 43.55 14.44 -13.31
N PRO A 551 43.37 15.58 -12.59
CA PRO A 551 42.53 15.61 -11.39
C PRO A 551 41.10 15.09 -11.67
N ALA A 552 40.57 14.27 -10.76
CA ALA A 552 39.20 13.71 -10.87
C ALA A 552 38.13 14.81 -10.99
N SER A 553 38.35 16.00 -10.41
CA SER A 553 37.47 17.17 -10.52
C SER A 553 37.30 17.72 -11.94
N ASP A 554 38.23 17.42 -12.81
CA ASP A 554 38.26 17.90 -14.19
C ASP A 554 37.68 16.86 -15.19
N LEU A 555 37.17 15.74 -14.67
CA LEU A 555 36.65 14.64 -15.47
C LEU A 555 35.09 14.65 -15.50
N VAL A 556 34.54 14.32 -16.66
CA VAL A 556 33.10 14.12 -16.89
C VAL A 556 32.87 12.85 -17.72
N VAL A 557 31.68 12.27 -17.63
CA VAL A 557 31.27 11.16 -18.52
C VAL A 557 30.46 11.71 -19.68
N GLU A 558 30.95 11.52 -20.90
CA GLU A 558 30.25 11.87 -22.13
C GLU A 558 30.37 10.74 -23.16
N ASN A 559 29.23 10.34 -23.72
CA ASN A 559 29.19 9.30 -24.78
C ASN A 559 29.97 8.03 -24.42
N GLN A 560 29.74 7.49 -23.21
CA GLN A 560 30.42 6.30 -22.65
C GLN A 560 31.99 6.45 -22.59
N ARG A 561 32.46 7.65 -22.47
CA ARG A 561 33.89 7.99 -22.26
C ARG A 561 34.01 8.89 -21.05
N VAL A 562 35.12 8.75 -20.32
CA VAL A 562 35.56 9.74 -19.35
C VAL A 562 36.50 10.71 -20.07
N VAL A 563 36.13 11.98 -20.09
CA VAL A 563 36.84 13.05 -20.79
C VAL A 563 37.25 14.16 -19.83
N SER A 564 38.37 14.82 -20.10
CA SER A 564 38.76 15.99 -19.34
C SER A 564 38.09 17.25 -19.88
N VAL A 565 37.40 18.00 -19.01
CA VAL A 565 36.81 19.31 -19.38
C VAL A 565 37.83 20.31 -19.86
N ARG A 566 39.06 20.25 -19.30
CA ARG A 566 40.15 21.19 -19.66
C ARG A 566 41.00 20.72 -20.87
N GLN A 567 41.03 19.39 -21.10
CA GLN A 567 41.85 18.78 -22.16
C GLN A 567 40.94 17.71 -22.86
N PRO A 568 40.01 18.10 -23.73
CA PRO A 568 39.02 17.17 -24.31
C PRO A 568 39.64 16.01 -25.13
N GLN A 569 40.88 16.16 -25.59
CA GLN A 569 41.64 15.09 -26.26
C GLN A 569 42.10 13.99 -25.29
N ALA A 570 42.23 14.30 -23.99
CA ALA A 570 42.51 13.31 -22.94
C ALA A 570 41.21 12.62 -22.53
N ALA A 571 40.97 11.43 -23.07
CA ALA A 571 39.79 10.68 -22.89
C ALA A 571 40.04 9.18 -22.89
N LEU A 572 39.35 8.45 -22.04
CA LEU A 572 39.32 6.98 -22.01
C LEU A 572 37.89 6.49 -22.18
N THR A 573 37.69 5.39 -22.85
CA THR A 573 36.39 4.68 -22.86
C THR A 573 36.13 4.09 -21.48
N LEU A 574 34.84 3.92 -21.12
CA LEU A 574 34.48 3.21 -19.90
C LEU A 574 35.09 1.80 -19.88
N ARG A 575 35.10 1.12 -21.02
CA ARG A 575 35.70 -0.21 -21.18
C ARG A 575 37.18 -0.22 -20.80
N GLU A 576 38.01 0.70 -21.32
CA GLU A 576 39.43 0.76 -21.00
C GLU A 576 39.68 0.93 -19.50
N ILE A 577 38.88 1.80 -18.83
CA ILE A 577 39.01 2.05 -17.40
C ILE A 577 38.58 0.82 -16.59
N LEU A 578 37.49 0.21 -16.98
CA LEU A 578 36.89 -0.92 -16.24
C LEU A 578 37.66 -2.22 -16.42
N GLU A 579 38.19 -2.50 -17.63
CA GLU A 579 39.09 -3.62 -17.87
C GLU A 579 40.40 -3.42 -17.07
N HIS A 580 40.94 -2.18 -17.01
CA HIS A 580 42.10 -1.90 -16.16
C HIS A 580 41.77 -2.15 -14.67
N ALA A 581 40.64 -1.65 -14.19
CA ALA A 581 40.21 -1.83 -12.81
C ALA A 581 40.09 -3.32 -12.42
N HIS A 582 39.44 -4.13 -13.27
CA HIS A 582 39.26 -5.55 -13.01
C HIS A 582 40.56 -6.35 -13.06
N ASN A 583 41.44 -6.02 -14.00
CA ASN A 583 42.67 -6.79 -14.23
C ASN A 583 43.83 -6.38 -13.32
N HIS A 584 43.87 -5.12 -12.82
CA HIS A 584 45.04 -4.60 -12.16
C HIS A 584 44.79 -3.99 -10.76
N GLU A 585 43.53 -3.67 -10.41
CA GLU A 585 43.24 -3.11 -9.10
C GLU A 585 42.05 -3.80 -8.42
N LYS A 586 40.80 -3.31 -8.62
CA LYS A 586 39.57 -3.85 -8.04
C LYS A 586 38.35 -3.45 -8.87
N PRO A 587 37.32 -4.28 -8.92
CA PRO A 587 36.04 -3.91 -9.53
C PRO A 587 35.44 -2.64 -8.89
N ILE A 588 34.78 -1.82 -9.73
CA ILE A 588 34.11 -0.60 -9.26
C ILE A 588 32.72 -0.95 -8.77
N LEU A 589 32.54 -0.86 -7.45
CA LEU A 589 31.29 -1.15 -6.75
C LEU A 589 30.89 0.02 -5.86
N GLY A 590 29.89 0.77 -6.28
CA GLY A 590 29.28 1.83 -5.49
C GLY A 590 28.27 1.29 -4.48
N ARG A 591 28.18 1.94 -3.32
CA ARG A 591 27.27 1.59 -2.22
C ARG A 591 26.49 2.82 -1.78
N GLY A 592 25.17 2.69 -1.64
CA GLY A 592 24.31 3.77 -1.21
C GLY A 592 23.29 3.31 -0.16
N TRP A 593 23.02 4.17 0.79
CA TRP A 593 22.00 4.00 1.82
C TRP A 593 21.23 5.29 1.99
N TYR A 594 19.91 5.18 2.18
CA TYR A 594 19.06 6.33 2.47
C TYR A 594 17.95 5.97 3.45
N GLY A 595 17.56 6.94 4.30
CA GLY A 595 16.64 6.76 5.41
C GLY A 595 17.36 6.26 6.67
N GLY A 596 16.71 6.34 7.81
CA GLY A 596 17.23 5.88 9.08
C GLY A 596 17.07 6.88 10.22
N LYS A 597 17.84 6.68 11.27
CA LYS A 597 17.72 7.42 12.52
C LYS A 597 18.11 8.89 12.34
N GLY A 598 17.20 9.78 12.73
CA GLY A 598 17.42 11.23 12.75
C GLY A 598 16.65 11.99 11.68
N ASP A 599 16.26 11.34 10.60
CA ASP A 599 15.58 12.02 9.49
C ASP A 599 14.08 12.25 9.77
N TYR A 600 13.47 11.55 10.77
CA TYR A 600 12.03 11.65 11.05
C TYR A 600 11.70 11.42 12.53
N PRO A 601 10.73 12.18 13.10
CA PRO A 601 10.17 11.87 14.40
C PRO A 601 9.45 10.50 14.36
N SER A 602 9.78 9.66 15.31
CA SER A 602 9.44 8.23 15.26
C SER A 602 7.98 7.90 15.55
N LEU A 603 7.16 8.83 16.06
CA LEU A 603 5.80 8.52 16.52
C LEU A 603 4.85 9.72 16.40
N PRO A 604 3.55 9.51 16.04
CA PRO A 604 2.56 10.58 15.92
C PRO A 604 2.38 11.43 17.20
N HIS A 605 2.50 10.84 18.38
CA HIS A 605 2.33 11.54 19.66
C HIS A 605 3.58 12.30 20.15
N LYS A 606 4.71 12.20 19.45
CA LYS A 606 5.93 12.98 19.72
C LYS A 606 6.17 14.10 18.71
N THR A 607 5.34 14.20 17.68
CA THR A 607 5.50 15.16 16.58
C THR A 607 4.84 16.50 16.85
N GLN A 608 4.88 17.01 18.06
CA GLN A 608 4.56 18.41 18.34
C GLN A 608 5.75 19.35 18.03
N GLY A 609 6.70 18.87 17.22
CA GLY A 609 7.85 19.61 16.79
C GLY A 609 7.60 20.40 15.50
N LYS A 610 8.17 21.58 15.40
CA LYS A 610 8.24 22.41 14.18
C LYS A 610 9.21 21.82 13.14
N GLU A 611 9.31 20.49 13.06
CA GLU A 611 10.28 19.81 12.21
C GLU A 611 9.69 19.58 10.82
N TYR A 612 10.46 19.91 9.81
CA TYR A 612 10.15 19.58 8.43
C TYR A 612 10.36 18.08 8.19
N VAL A 613 9.33 17.41 7.66
CA VAL A 613 9.40 16.01 7.23
C VAL A 613 9.28 15.98 5.71
N PRO A 614 10.38 15.70 5.00
CA PRO A 614 10.35 15.70 3.52
C PRO A 614 9.56 14.51 2.97
N GLY A 615 9.02 14.66 1.75
CA GLY A 615 8.33 13.58 1.04
C GLY A 615 6.82 13.52 1.24
N TRP A 616 6.18 14.55 1.80
CA TRP A 616 4.73 14.72 1.73
C TRP A 616 4.29 14.78 0.27
N LYS A 617 3.14 14.17 0.01
CA LYS A 617 2.51 14.07 -1.31
C LYS A 617 1.17 14.76 -1.26
N TYR A 618 0.83 15.49 -2.32
CA TYR A 618 -0.40 16.25 -2.42
C TYR A 618 -1.09 15.95 -3.76
N ALA A 619 -2.42 15.96 -3.75
CA ALA A 619 -3.19 15.76 -4.97
C ALA A 619 -4.56 16.46 -4.85
N ALA A 620 -5.16 16.73 -6.01
CA ALA A 620 -6.56 17.11 -6.12
C ALA A 620 -7.20 16.27 -7.21
N GLN A 621 -8.49 15.96 -7.04
CA GLN A 621 -9.27 15.18 -7.98
C GLN A 621 -10.62 15.87 -8.21
N ALA A 622 -11.07 15.88 -9.46
CA ALA A 622 -12.37 16.40 -9.85
C ALA A 622 -13.09 15.40 -10.74
N VAL A 623 -14.40 15.28 -10.56
CA VAL A 623 -15.23 14.33 -11.28
C VAL A 623 -16.47 15.02 -11.80
N GLU A 624 -16.88 14.68 -13.04
CA GLU A 624 -18.19 15.01 -13.61
C GLU A 624 -18.99 13.73 -13.75
N VAL A 625 -20.21 13.72 -13.24
CA VAL A 625 -21.13 12.58 -13.31
C VAL A 625 -22.47 12.99 -13.90
N GLU A 626 -23.13 12.05 -14.54
CA GLU A 626 -24.56 12.11 -14.88
C GLU A 626 -25.27 11.02 -14.06
N VAL A 627 -26.36 11.38 -13.39
CA VAL A 627 -27.14 10.45 -12.57
C VAL A 627 -28.52 10.28 -13.20
N ASP A 628 -28.90 9.06 -13.45
CA ASP A 628 -30.25 8.71 -13.89
C ASP A 628 -31.20 8.76 -12.69
N GLU A 629 -32.13 9.73 -12.70
CA GLU A 629 -33.06 9.97 -11.61
C GLU A 629 -34.12 8.88 -11.41
N GLU A 630 -34.35 8.02 -12.43
CA GLU A 630 -35.33 6.92 -12.37
C GLU A 630 -34.70 5.63 -11.83
N THR A 631 -33.40 5.44 -12.01
CA THR A 631 -32.70 4.20 -11.65
C THR A 631 -31.62 4.37 -10.57
N GLY A 632 -31.19 5.61 -10.32
CA GLY A 632 -30.07 5.90 -9.45
C GLY A 632 -28.69 5.52 -10.04
N ILE A 633 -28.63 5.11 -11.30
CA ILE A 633 -27.37 4.73 -11.96
C ILE A 633 -26.51 5.96 -12.17
N ILE A 634 -25.23 5.86 -11.75
CA ILE A 634 -24.23 6.90 -11.91
C ILE A 634 -23.37 6.58 -13.13
N LYS A 635 -23.36 7.48 -14.09
CA LYS A 635 -22.42 7.46 -15.20
C LYS A 635 -21.34 8.50 -14.94
N VAL A 636 -20.13 8.05 -14.69
CA VAL A 636 -18.98 8.96 -14.60
C VAL A 636 -18.58 9.38 -16.02
N ILE A 637 -18.58 10.68 -16.28
CA ILE A 637 -18.28 11.24 -17.59
C ILE A 637 -16.79 11.50 -17.73
N LYS A 638 -16.21 12.20 -16.76
CA LYS A 638 -14.82 12.64 -16.79
C LYS A 638 -14.22 12.67 -15.39
N ILE A 639 -12.94 12.30 -15.28
CA ILE A 639 -12.13 12.41 -14.08
C ILE A 639 -10.85 13.17 -14.41
N ALA A 640 -10.60 14.29 -13.74
CA ALA A 640 -9.32 14.98 -13.73
C ALA A 640 -8.60 14.66 -12.40
N SER A 641 -7.34 14.21 -12.48
CA SER A 641 -6.57 13.80 -11.30
C SER A 641 -5.18 14.42 -11.34
N ALA A 642 -4.96 15.48 -10.56
CA ALA A 642 -3.71 16.21 -10.47
C ALA A 642 -2.90 15.79 -9.26
N HIS A 643 -1.61 15.51 -9.48
CA HIS A 643 -0.70 15.01 -8.46
C HIS A 643 0.60 15.80 -8.45
N ASP A 644 1.00 16.26 -7.29
CA ASP A 644 2.34 16.80 -7.05
C ASP A 644 3.34 15.64 -6.99
N VAL A 645 4.08 15.47 -8.07
CA VAL A 645 5.04 14.37 -8.29
C VAL A 645 6.50 14.79 -8.07
N GLY A 646 6.72 16.06 -7.66
CA GLY A 646 8.06 16.64 -7.64
C GLY A 646 8.57 16.79 -9.06
N THR A 647 9.69 16.13 -9.39
CA THR A 647 10.14 15.96 -10.77
C THR A 647 9.60 14.62 -11.32
N SER A 648 8.98 14.63 -12.47
CA SER A 648 8.52 13.43 -13.15
C SER A 648 9.70 12.67 -13.75
N LEU A 649 10.14 11.59 -13.09
CA LEU A 649 11.31 10.81 -13.57
C LEU A 649 10.99 10.05 -14.86
N ASN A 650 9.80 9.41 -14.91
CA ASN A 650 9.28 8.73 -16.10
C ASN A 650 7.81 9.10 -16.30
N PRO A 651 7.48 9.96 -17.27
CA PRO A 651 6.10 10.43 -17.49
C PRO A 651 5.10 9.32 -17.80
N ILE A 652 5.52 8.24 -18.50
CA ILE A 652 4.63 7.09 -18.80
C ILE A 652 4.28 6.37 -17.50
N GLY A 653 5.27 6.12 -16.64
CA GLY A 653 5.06 5.46 -15.34
C GLY A 653 4.17 6.28 -14.43
N VAL A 654 4.39 7.60 -14.33
CA VAL A 654 3.56 8.52 -13.54
C VAL A 654 2.10 8.48 -13.99
N ARG A 655 1.84 8.64 -15.30
CA ARG A 655 0.49 8.56 -15.86
C ARG A 655 -0.17 7.23 -15.60
N GLY A 656 0.57 6.12 -15.79
CA GLY A 656 0.08 4.76 -15.53
C GLY A 656 -0.34 4.57 -14.06
N GLN A 657 0.44 5.08 -13.11
CA GLN A 657 0.11 5.00 -11.68
C GLN A 657 -1.13 5.84 -11.32
N ILE A 658 -1.28 7.03 -11.91
CA ILE A 658 -2.45 7.88 -11.68
C ILE A 658 -3.70 7.19 -12.23
N VAL A 659 -3.70 6.76 -13.49
CA VAL A 659 -4.85 6.10 -14.12
C VAL A 659 -5.25 4.83 -13.38
N GLY A 660 -4.27 3.95 -13.05
CA GLY A 660 -4.55 2.71 -12.32
C GLY A 660 -5.09 2.95 -10.90
N GLY A 661 -4.66 4.02 -10.22
CA GLY A 661 -5.21 4.40 -8.92
C GLY A 661 -6.63 4.98 -9.02
N VAL A 662 -6.91 5.79 -10.04
CA VAL A 662 -8.25 6.35 -10.33
C VAL A 662 -9.26 5.22 -10.57
N VAL A 663 -8.89 4.20 -11.36
CA VAL A 663 -9.77 3.04 -11.62
C VAL A 663 -10.09 2.26 -10.35
N MET A 664 -9.09 2.05 -9.46
CA MET A 664 -9.36 1.45 -8.15
C MET A 664 -10.29 2.32 -7.29
N GLY A 665 -10.11 3.65 -7.32
CA GLY A 665 -11.01 4.58 -6.62
C GLY A 665 -12.43 4.57 -7.17
N LEU A 666 -12.60 4.38 -8.48
CA LEU A 666 -13.89 4.20 -9.14
C LEU A 666 -14.60 2.93 -8.65
N GLY A 667 -13.87 1.81 -8.60
CA GLY A 667 -14.37 0.55 -8.05
C GLY A 667 -14.81 0.69 -6.59
N TYR A 668 -13.96 1.29 -5.76
CA TYR A 668 -14.26 1.57 -4.35
C TYR A 668 -15.51 2.44 -4.15
N ALA A 669 -15.70 3.43 -5.02
CA ALA A 669 -16.85 4.33 -4.94
C ALA A 669 -18.17 3.67 -5.35
N LEU A 670 -18.18 2.85 -6.41
CA LEU A 670 -19.40 2.46 -7.12
C LEU A 670 -19.75 0.97 -7.09
N HIS A 671 -18.76 0.08 -6.95
CA HIS A 671 -18.97 -1.35 -7.25
C HIS A 671 -18.50 -2.30 -6.17
N GLU A 672 -17.38 -2.00 -5.51
CA GLU A 672 -16.64 -2.96 -4.71
C GLU A 672 -17.10 -2.99 -3.26
N ARG A 673 -17.49 -4.16 -2.76
CA ARG A 673 -17.77 -4.43 -1.36
C ARG A 673 -17.62 -5.91 -1.07
N LEU A 674 -16.85 -6.27 -0.03
CA LEU A 674 -16.93 -7.60 0.55
C LEU A 674 -18.22 -7.71 1.36
N GLU A 675 -19.03 -8.72 1.05
CA GLU A 675 -20.29 -9.00 1.73
C GLU A 675 -20.12 -10.17 2.70
N PHE A 676 -20.69 -10.02 3.88
CA PHE A 676 -20.54 -10.99 4.96
C PHE A 676 -21.89 -11.46 5.50
N GLU A 677 -21.99 -12.76 5.72
CA GLU A 677 -23.05 -13.39 6.49
C GLU A 677 -22.39 -14.25 7.58
N GLU A 678 -22.68 -13.96 8.85
CA GLU A 678 -22.08 -14.64 10.01
C GLU A 678 -20.56 -14.82 9.92
N GLY A 679 -19.85 -13.77 9.48
CA GLY A 679 -18.39 -13.75 9.33
C GLY A 679 -17.85 -14.43 8.07
N ARG A 680 -18.69 -15.08 7.28
CA ARG A 680 -18.36 -15.71 6.00
C ARG A 680 -18.48 -14.69 4.87
N VAL A 681 -17.49 -14.60 3.98
CA VAL A 681 -17.59 -13.86 2.71
C VAL A 681 -18.55 -14.61 1.78
N ILE A 682 -19.61 -13.94 1.32
CA ILE A 682 -20.67 -14.55 0.48
C ILE A 682 -20.54 -14.24 -1.00
N ASN A 683 -19.62 -13.32 -1.38
CA ASN A 683 -19.30 -12.96 -2.78
C ASN A 683 -17.82 -13.22 -3.13
N PRO A 684 -17.29 -14.47 -2.97
CA PRO A 684 -15.87 -14.77 -3.03
C PRO A 684 -15.34 -15.02 -4.45
N SER A 685 -15.87 -14.34 -5.46
CA SER A 685 -15.43 -14.49 -6.85
C SER A 685 -15.64 -13.21 -7.63
N PHE A 686 -14.92 -13.02 -8.76
CA PHE A 686 -15.15 -11.89 -9.66
C PHE A 686 -16.49 -11.96 -10.42
N MET A 687 -17.25 -13.06 -10.29
CA MET A 687 -18.63 -13.12 -10.76
C MET A 687 -19.57 -12.30 -9.89
N ASP A 688 -19.34 -12.28 -8.59
CA ASP A 688 -20.21 -11.65 -7.60
C ASP A 688 -19.60 -10.35 -7.05
N TYR A 689 -18.30 -10.33 -6.81
CA TYR A 689 -17.53 -9.14 -6.46
C TYR A 689 -17.19 -8.37 -7.74
N LYS A 690 -17.90 -7.29 -8.01
CA LYS A 690 -17.79 -6.55 -9.27
C LYS A 690 -16.64 -5.57 -9.26
N LEU A 691 -15.80 -5.63 -10.30
CA LEU A 691 -14.79 -4.63 -10.64
C LEU A 691 -15.26 -3.77 -11.80
N PRO A 692 -14.78 -2.51 -11.93
CA PRO A 692 -15.03 -1.72 -13.13
C PRO A 692 -14.53 -2.44 -14.39
N SER A 693 -15.40 -2.60 -15.38
CA SER A 693 -15.03 -3.12 -16.68
C SER A 693 -14.47 -2.00 -17.59
N SER A 694 -13.76 -2.37 -18.65
CA SER A 694 -13.23 -1.39 -19.62
C SER A 694 -14.30 -0.47 -20.24
N GLN A 695 -15.56 -0.94 -20.32
CA GLN A 695 -16.68 -0.16 -20.83
C GLN A 695 -17.19 0.89 -19.83
N GLN A 696 -16.88 0.74 -18.55
CA GLN A 696 -17.30 1.65 -17.47
C GLN A 696 -16.24 2.70 -17.15
N ILE A 697 -15.05 2.60 -17.76
CA ILE A 697 -13.97 3.57 -17.50
C ILE A 697 -14.27 4.87 -18.26
N PRO A 698 -14.40 6.01 -17.54
CA PRO A 698 -14.63 7.31 -18.15
C PRO A 698 -13.38 7.86 -18.83
N GLU A 699 -13.48 9.07 -19.38
CA GLU A 699 -12.30 9.86 -19.71
C GLU A 699 -11.52 10.18 -18.44
N ILE A 700 -10.25 9.75 -18.37
CA ILE A 700 -9.34 10.04 -17.25
C ILE A 700 -8.22 10.94 -17.74
N VAL A 701 -8.10 12.13 -17.13
CA VAL A 701 -7.06 13.11 -17.43
C VAL A 701 -6.05 13.13 -16.28
N PRO A 702 -4.90 12.42 -16.38
CA PRO A 702 -3.83 12.47 -15.39
C PRO A 702 -2.99 13.72 -15.59
N ILE A 703 -2.85 14.52 -14.53
CA ILE A 703 -2.16 15.84 -14.55
C ILE A 703 -1.00 15.78 -13.55
N PRO A 704 0.24 15.54 -14.01
CA PRO A 704 1.40 15.72 -13.15
C PRO A 704 1.64 17.21 -12.88
N VAL A 705 1.84 17.56 -11.62
CA VAL A 705 2.28 18.88 -11.15
C VAL A 705 3.70 18.72 -10.61
N GLU A 706 4.62 19.52 -11.09
CA GLU A 706 6.04 19.39 -10.76
C GLU A 706 6.47 20.50 -9.79
N VAL A 707 6.48 20.17 -8.49
CA VAL A 707 7.11 20.98 -7.44
C VAL A 707 8.27 20.18 -6.85
N PRO A 708 9.50 20.38 -7.35
CA PRO A 708 10.65 19.57 -6.98
C PRO A 708 10.91 19.54 -5.47
N LEU A 709 11.24 18.35 -4.96
CA LEU A 709 11.60 18.09 -3.57
C LEU A 709 13.11 17.91 -3.47
N PRO A 710 13.88 18.85 -2.86
CA PRO A 710 15.35 18.79 -2.86
C PRO A 710 15.92 17.48 -2.29
N GLU A 711 15.25 16.84 -1.34
CA GLU A 711 15.66 15.59 -0.71
C GLU A 711 15.30 14.33 -1.53
N GLY A 712 14.51 14.48 -2.60
CA GLY A 712 14.17 13.37 -3.50
C GLY A 712 15.20 13.19 -4.62
N PRO A 713 15.31 11.99 -5.22
CA PRO A 713 16.21 11.76 -6.33
C PRO A 713 15.80 12.66 -7.51
N PHE A 714 16.70 13.58 -7.90
CA PHE A 714 16.44 14.61 -8.92
C PHE A 714 15.16 15.44 -8.67
N GLY A 715 14.76 15.58 -7.41
CA GLY A 715 13.58 16.34 -7.02
C GLY A 715 12.25 15.55 -7.02
N ALA A 716 12.27 14.25 -7.21
CA ALA A 716 11.06 13.43 -7.34
C ALA A 716 10.34 13.13 -6.02
N LYS A 717 9.02 12.96 -6.09
CA LYS A 717 8.13 12.44 -5.03
C LYS A 717 7.52 11.11 -5.47
N GLY A 718 7.02 10.31 -4.52
CA GLY A 718 6.28 9.09 -4.83
C GLY A 718 4.84 9.38 -5.26
N VAL A 719 4.29 8.65 -6.24
CA VAL A 719 2.95 8.85 -6.79
C VAL A 719 2.02 7.63 -6.64
N GLY A 720 2.47 6.56 -6.00
CA GLY A 720 1.80 5.26 -6.04
C GLY A 720 0.40 5.19 -5.41
N GLU A 721 0.01 6.04 -4.45
CA GLU A 721 -1.18 5.78 -3.61
C GLU A 721 -2.28 6.86 -3.68
N LEU A 722 -1.95 8.15 -3.84
CA LEU A 722 -2.96 9.20 -3.73
C LEU A 722 -4.07 9.13 -4.78
N ALA A 723 -3.79 8.51 -5.92
CA ALA A 723 -4.74 8.47 -7.03
C ALA A 723 -6.04 7.69 -6.73
N VAL A 724 -6.04 6.79 -5.74
CA VAL A 724 -7.25 6.08 -5.30
C VAL A 724 -8.10 6.90 -4.34
N VAL A 725 -7.49 7.84 -3.62
CA VAL A 725 -8.03 8.38 -2.35
C VAL A 725 -9.24 9.30 -2.54
N GLY A 726 -9.19 10.26 -3.47
CA GLY A 726 -10.19 11.32 -3.58
C GLY A 726 -11.32 11.03 -4.57
N ILE A 727 -11.31 9.87 -5.25
CA ILE A 727 -12.32 9.55 -6.28
C ILE A 727 -13.68 9.35 -5.65
N ALA A 728 -13.78 8.55 -4.58
CA ALA A 728 -15.07 8.32 -3.92
C ALA A 728 -15.70 9.62 -3.38
N PRO A 729 -14.99 10.48 -2.62
CA PRO A 729 -15.59 11.74 -2.19
C PRO A 729 -15.89 12.71 -3.35
N ALA A 730 -15.07 12.74 -4.41
CA ALA A 730 -15.36 13.58 -5.57
C ALA A 730 -16.65 13.13 -6.29
N ILE A 731 -16.89 11.82 -6.45
CA ILE A 731 -18.16 11.28 -7.00
C ILE A 731 -19.32 11.61 -6.05
N GLY A 732 -19.19 11.40 -4.75
CA GLY A 732 -20.23 11.73 -3.77
C GLY A 732 -20.58 13.22 -3.75
N ASN A 733 -19.57 14.09 -3.93
CA ASN A 733 -19.74 15.55 -4.06
C ASN A 733 -20.41 15.92 -5.38
N ALA A 734 -20.09 15.23 -6.49
CA ALA A 734 -20.77 15.44 -7.77
C ALA A 734 -22.26 15.07 -7.71
N ILE A 735 -22.63 13.98 -7.05
CA ILE A 735 -24.05 13.62 -6.81
C ILE A 735 -24.73 14.71 -5.95
N TYR A 736 -24.03 15.19 -4.91
CA TYR A 736 -24.55 16.26 -4.05
C TYR A 736 -24.77 17.57 -4.82
N ASP A 737 -23.88 17.89 -5.75
CA ASP A 737 -24.01 19.06 -6.63
C ASP A 737 -25.23 18.94 -7.57
N ALA A 738 -25.50 17.74 -8.09
CA ALA A 738 -26.62 17.49 -9.00
C ALA A 738 -27.99 17.46 -8.28
N PHE A 739 -28.08 16.78 -7.13
CA PHE A 739 -29.35 16.45 -6.49
C PHE A 739 -29.49 16.93 -5.04
N LYS A 740 -28.47 17.53 -4.45
CA LYS A 740 -28.43 17.92 -3.03
C LYS A 740 -28.69 16.78 -2.03
N VAL A 741 -28.47 15.54 -2.45
CA VAL A 741 -28.58 14.36 -1.59
C VAL A 741 -27.18 13.94 -1.11
N ARG A 742 -27.04 13.64 0.19
CA ARG A 742 -25.80 13.20 0.81
C ARG A 742 -25.90 11.75 1.25
N ILE A 743 -25.11 10.89 0.58
CA ILE A 743 -24.91 9.51 0.95
C ILE A 743 -23.64 9.43 1.80
N LYS A 744 -23.69 8.74 2.94
CA LYS A 744 -22.58 8.65 3.91
C LYS A 744 -21.94 7.27 3.93
N ASP A 745 -22.58 6.30 3.31
CA ASP A 745 -22.14 4.90 3.26
C ASP A 745 -21.66 4.55 1.84
N LEU A 746 -20.49 3.94 1.73
CA LEU A 746 -19.99 3.36 0.47
C LEU A 746 -20.39 1.88 0.34
N PRO A 747 -20.46 1.35 -0.88
CA PRO A 747 -20.42 2.03 -2.18
C PRO A 747 -21.69 2.81 -2.47
N LEU A 748 -21.61 3.71 -3.44
CA LEU A 748 -22.72 4.51 -3.97
C LEU A 748 -23.57 3.66 -4.94
N PHE A 749 -24.15 2.57 -4.47
CA PHE A 749 -24.98 1.69 -5.28
C PHE A 749 -26.22 2.42 -5.81
N PRO A 750 -26.71 2.06 -7.01
CA PRO A 750 -27.86 2.72 -7.63
C PRO A 750 -29.10 2.79 -6.73
N GLU A 751 -29.42 1.73 -5.99
CA GLU A 751 -30.54 1.68 -5.04
C GLU A 751 -30.39 2.65 -3.87
N ARG A 752 -29.17 2.93 -3.41
CA ARG A 752 -28.91 3.94 -2.37
C ARG A 752 -29.07 5.36 -2.90
N VAL A 753 -28.62 5.58 -4.12
CA VAL A 753 -28.73 6.88 -4.81
C VAL A 753 -30.19 7.19 -5.09
N LEU A 754 -30.91 6.23 -5.67
CA LEU A 754 -32.34 6.35 -5.96
C LEU A 754 -33.15 6.63 -4.68
N SER A 755 -32.95 5.81 -3.65
CA SER A 755 -33.62 6.02 -2.35
C SER A 755 -33.31 7.38 -1.73
N ALA A 756 -32.10 7.91 -1.89
CA ALA A 756 -31.74 9.24 -1.39
C ALA A 756 -32.46 10.36 -2.18
N ILE A 757 -32.59 10.22 -3.50
CA ILE A 757 -33.31 11.16 -4.38
C ILE A 757 -34.82 11.16 -4.03
N GLU A 758 -35.46 9.98 -3.99
CA GLU A 758 -36.88 9.83 -3.67
C GLU A 758 -37.26 10.41 -2.30
N ASN A 759 -36.41 10.21 -1.28
CA ASN A 759 -36.64 10.75 0.07
C ASN A 759 -36.56 12.29 0.13
N MET A 760 -35.95 12.95 -0.86
CA MET A 760 -35.96 14.43 -0.96
C MET A 760 -37.28 14.93 -1.56
N ASP A 761 -37.80 14.27 -2.58
CA ASP A 761 -39.06 14.65 -3.24
C ASP A 761 -40.24 14.55 -2.27
N PHE A 762 -40.27 13.53 -1.39
CA PHE A 762 -41.24 13.43 -0.30
C PHE A 762 -41.19 14.61 0.69
N LYS A 763 -40.01 15.10 1.02
CA LYS A 763 -39.85 16.25 1.95
C LYS A 763 -40.19 17.58 1.31
N SER A 764 -40.01 17.73 0.00
CA SER A 764 -40.33 18.94 -0.74
C SER A 764 -41.82 19.04 -1.15
N GLY A 765 -42.52 17.89 -1.25
CA GLY A 765 -43.96 17.83 -1.57
C GLY A 765 -44.90 17.92 -0.35
N ALA A 766 -44.37 17.88 0.89
CA ALA A 766 -45.13 17.96 2.14
C ALA A 766 -45.03 19.34 2.84
N GLY A 767 -44.50 20.38 2.12
CA GLY A 767 -44.37 21.77 2.61
C GLY A 767 -45.40 22.72 2.06
#